data_887173c540ae1c4d286daaeb7eee918b
#
_entry.id   887173c540ae1c4d286daaeb7eee918b
#
_cell.length_a   1.000
_cell.length_b   1.000
_cell.length_c   1.000
_cell.angle_alpha   90.00
_cell.angle_beta   90.00
_cell.angle_gamma   90.00
#
_symmetry.space_group_name_H-M   'P 1'
#
loop_
_entity.id
_entity.type
_entity.pdbx_description
1 polymer ?
#
loop_
_entity_poly.entity_id
_entity_poly.type
_entity_poly.pdbx_seq_one_letter_code
_entity_poly.pdbx_strand_id
1 'polypeptide(L)'
;MPLMSALRRIKLSLTVMLLLGAVACEPSTPGEINVKDQAEFKQAVANAKPGDVIRLANGTWKDFEILFTGTGEADQPIRLTAETKGKVFITGQSNLRLAGEYLEVSGLIFKDGYTPTLQVISFRQDKAHLANHSRVTEVVIDNFSNPERFEADYWVAMYGKYNRFDHNHLEGKRNKGVTMAVRLDTEDSQENHHRIDHNYFGPRPVLGSNGGETLRIGTSHYSLSNSYTLVEKNYFDRCDGEVEIVSVKSGSNQVRGNLFFESKGTLTLRHGDNNIVEENIFLGGRVDHTGGIRVINKGQIIRNNYLEGLTGYRFGGSLVVMNGVPNSSINRYHQVVNAQIENNSLINNEHIQLAAGSDVERSAIPVDSQFTRNLIVNDNGRDTFTLYDDVSGIRFADNVLNNVKNPQLAEGFSNQAVTLARAANGLLYPDSQALSEVGAKKDLVVLKKDDTGVSWYPKSDASIRFDTGRMIDVTATPGELREAIELAASGDIIRLTAGDYLLSKVIKIDKPLTLLGDNRSKIEFERSTLFEIVDGGSLKLSGLVISGKRSPDNVGNSVIRTSPYSMLVNYQIKVQNSLFIHLDVNRHFNFLNVAKSTMADSVVILDSHFSDVSGAILAMDKEADDYGIFNVDYAVIKNSSFTNVQGALASLYRGGTDESTFGPHFTLTNSALTNVGTGSKNKSKSSIYLHGVQVTTIENNRFSNTPAIKIEHTVGEPVTRIVKNTLTETPLPTVKELHSQAENTAVIKDNIIR
;
A
#
# COMPACT_ATOMS: atom_id res chain seq x y z
N MET A 1 -102.77 -39.81 53.60
CA MET A 1 -102.43 -39.38 54.96
C MET A 1 -101.13 -40.03 55.41
N PRO A 2 -100.24 -39.43 56.16
CA PRO A 2 -99.62 -38.10 56.09
C PRO A 2 -98.10 -38.25 55.94
N LEU A 3 -97.49 -37.25 55.45
CA LEU A 3 -96.59 -36.19 56.03
C LEU A 3 -95.13 -36.57 56.40
N MET A 4 -94.31 -35.77 55.88
CA MET A 4 -93.05 -35.22 56.44
C MET A 4 -91.77 -36.14 56.39
N SER A 5 -90.65 -35.70 56.12
CA SER A 5 -90.01 -34.35 56.06
C SER A 5 -88.70 -34.41 55.30
N ALA A 6 -88.35 -33.30 54.68
CA ALA A 6 -87.12 -33.09 53.94
C ALA A 6 -85.92 -32.86 54.88
N LEU A 7 -84.77 -33.41 54.52
CA LEU A 7 -83.51 -32.93 54.99
C LEU A 7 -82.56 -32.83 53.83
N ARG A 8 -82.33 -31.60 53.39
CA ARG A 8 -81.33 -31.22 52.40
C ARG A 8 -79.92 -31.39 53.01
N ARG A 9 -79.09 -32.21 52.38
CA ARG A 9 -77.62 -32.17 52.58
C ARG A 9 -76.99 -31.32 51.47
N ILE A 10 -76.44 -30.17 51.86
CA ILE A 10 -75.59 -29.30 51.02
C ILE A 10 -74.21 -29.93 50.87
N LYS A 11 -73.83 -30.36 49.66
CA LYS A 11 -72.45 -30.68 49.35
C LYS A 11 -71.74 -29.40 48.91
N LEU A 12 -70.76 -28.93 49.69
CA LEU A 12 -69.88 -27.86 49.40
C LEU A 12 -68.78 -28.39 48.41
N SER A 13 -68.87 -28.08 47.14
CA SER A 13 -67.79 -28.37 46.18
C SER A 13 -66.76 -27.24 46.23
N LEU A 14 -65.56 -27.50 46.77
CA LEU A 14 -64.45 -26.59 46.73
C LEU A 14 -63.81 -26.66 45.36
N THR A 15 -64.05 -25.67 44.49
CA THR A 15 -63.36 -25.50 43.21
C THR A 15 -62.09 -24.71 43.48
N VAL A 16 -60.89 -25.39 43.47
CA VAL A 16 -59.63 -24.74 43.47
C VAL A 16 -59.36 -24.21 42.09
N MET A 17 -59.45 -22.90 41.90
CA MET A 17 -59.06 -22.17 40.69
C MET A 17 -57.52 -21.97 40.73
N LEU A 18 -56.76 -22.78 39.95
CA LEU A 18 -55.37 -22.52 39.69
C LEU A 18 -55.29 -21.28 38.79
N LEU A 19 -54.90 -20.13 39.33
CA LEU A 19 -54.42 -18.98 38.57
C LEU A 19 -53.02 -19.32 38.09
N LEU A 20 -52.87 -19.77 36.84
CA LEU A 20 -51.61 -19.66 36.09
C LEU A 20 -51.38 -18.18 35.83
N GLY A 21 -50.53 -17.56 36.65
CA GLY A 21 -50.00 -16.26 36.39
C GLY A 21 -49.06 -16.38 35.15
N ALA A 22 -49.55 -16.01 33.97
CA ALA A 22 -48.70 -15.68 32.87
C ALA A 22 -47.87 -14.46 33.31
N VAL A 23 -46.62 -14.67 33.65
CA VAL A 23 -45.63 -13.58 33.76
C VAL A 23 -45.47 -13.08 32.33
N ALA A 24 -46.27 -12.06 31.96
CA ALA A 24 -45.98 -11.26 30.78
C ALA A 24 -44.62 -10.62 31.06
N CYS A 25 -43.61 -11.07 30.32
CA CYS A 25 -42.33 -10.38 30.24
C CYS A 25 -42.68 -9.02 29.62
N GLU A 26 -42.77 -7.96 30.44
CA GLU A 26 -42.81 -6.61 29.92
C GLU A 26 -41.56 -6.39 29.08
N PRO A 27 -41.66 -5.89 27.84
CA PRO A 27 -40.51 -5.53 27.07
C PRO A 27 -39.75 -4.47 27.86
N SER A 28 -38.53 -4.84 28.30
CA SER A 28 -37.68 -3.90 29.01
C SER A 28 -37.38 -2.73 28.06
N THR A 29 -37.67 -1.50 28.48
CA THR A 29 -37.32 -0.31 27.73
C THR A 29 -35.79 -0.33 27.51
N PRO A 30 -35.30 -0.15 26.24
CA PRO A 30 -33.90 -0.13 25.96
C PRO A 30 -33.16 0.89 26.86
N GLY A 31 -32.08 0.47 27.51
CA GLY A 31 -31.35 1.27 28.48
C GLY A 31 -30.12 1.98 27.83
N GLU A 32 -29.86 3.22 28.26
CA GLU A 32 -28.58 3.88 28.00
C GLU A 32 -27.65 3.64 29.19
N ILE A 33 -26.51 2.99 28.94
CA ILE A 33 -25.54 2.58 29.95
C ILE A 33 -24.22 3.32 29.71
N ASN A 34 -23.94 4.34 30.53
CA ASN A 34 -22.67 5.07 30.45
C ASN A 34 -21.63 4.33 31.30
N VAL A 35 -20.47 4.02 30.73
CA VAL A 35 -19.36 3.32 31.39
C VAL A 35 -18.10 4.17 31.36
N LYS A 36 -17.35 4.16 32.47
CA LYS A 36 -16.18 5.01 32.68
C LYS A 36 -14.86 4.25 32.69
N ASP A 37 -14.93 2.96 32.85
CA ASP A 37 -13.75 2.08 32.89
C ASP A 37 -14.06 0.69 32.31
N GLN A 38 -13.00 -0.12 32.18
CA GLN A 38 -13.08 -1.47 31.60
C GLN A 38 -13.92 -2.45 32.46
N ALA A 39 -14.02 -2.23 33.79
CA ALA A 39 -14.78 -3.09 34.66
C ALA A 39 -16.30 -2.83 34.50
N GLU A 40 -16.70 -1.54 34.49
CA GLU A 40 -18.08 -1.14 34.19
C GLU A 40 -18.49 -1.60 32.79
N PHE A 41 -17.60 -1.49 31.78
CA PHE A 41 -17.87 -2.01 30.45
C PHE A 41 -18.16 -3.52 30.45
N LYS A 42 -17.31 -4.33 31.10
CA LYS A 42 -17.52 -5.79 31.16
C LYS A 42 -18.84 -6.14 31.83
N GLN A 43 -19.22 -5.43 32.88
CA GLN A 43 -20.49 -5.64 33.55
C GLN A 43 -21.68 -5.22 32.65
N ALA A 44 -21.57 -4.10 31.91
CA ALA A 44 -22.59 -3.65 30.99
C ALA A 44 -22.82 -4.67 29.86
N VAL A 45 -21.75 -5.18 29.24
CA VAL A 45 -21.83 -6.21 28.19
C VAL A 45 -22.47 -7.48 28.70
N ALA A 46 -22.10 -7.96 29.92
CA ALA A 46 -22.64 -9.19 30.49
C ALA A 46 -24.16 -9.12 30.77
N ASN A 47 -24.74 -7.92 30.94
CA ASN A 47 -26.15 -7.70 31.25
C ASN A 47 -26.94 -7.09 30.08
N ALA A 48 -26.30 -6.85 28.95
CA ALA A 48 -26.90 -6.16 27.81
C ALA A 48 -28.07 -6.96 27.21
N LYS A 49 -29.14 -6.25 26.84
CA LYS A 49 -30.34 -6.76 26.21
C LYS A 49 -30.56 -6.13 24.84
N PRO A 50 -31.37 -6.72 23.98
CA PRO A 50 -31.73 -6.10 22.71
C PRO A 50 -32.18 -4.64 22.89
N GLY A 51 -31.58 -3.75 22.07
CA GLY A 51 -31.84 -2.31 22.07
C GLY A 51 -30.96 -1.48 23.03
N ASP A 52 -30.25 -2.10 23.97
CA ASP A 52 -29.37 -1.37 24.88
C ASP A 52 -28.22 -0.65 24.16
N VAL A 53 -27.84 0.52 24.70
CA VAL A 53 -26.75 1.36 24.19
C VAL A 53 -25.69 1.53 25.30
N ILE A 54 -24.55 0.92 25.11
CA ILE A 54 -23.38 1.08 25.98
C ILE A 54 -22.53 2.23 25.45
N ARG A 55 -22.32 3.28 26.28
CA ARG A 55 -21.54 4.47 25.91
C ARG A 55 -20.22 4.50 26.67
N LEU A 56 -19.10 4.47 25.97
CA LEU A 56 -17.79 4.73 26.55
C LEU A 56 -17.65 6.23 26.86
N ALA A 57 -17.29 6.57 28.09
CA ALA A 57 -17.02 7.95 28.49
C ALA A 57 -15.88 8.58 27.65
N ASN A 58 -15.98 9.87 27.39
CA ASN A 58 -14.97 10.63 26.70
C ASN A 58 -13.60 10.54 27.38
N GLY A 59 -12.52 10.43 26.58
CA GLY A 59 -11.16 10.35 27.07
C GLY A 59 -10.37 9.18 26.44
N THR A 60 -9.28 8.81 27.11
CA THR A 60 -8.35 7.78 26.63
C THR A 60 -8.58 6.47 27.34
N TRP A 61 -8.85 5.43 26.56
CA TRP A 61 -8.97 4.04 26.98
C TRP A 61 -7.71 3.30 26.54
N LYS A 62 -6.77 3.16 27.45
CA LYS A 62 -5.45 2.59 27.17
C LYS A 62 -5.40 1.10 27.52
N ASP A 63 -4.69 0.33 26.67
CA ASP A 63 -4.47 -1.11 26.85
C ASP A 63 -5.80 -1.86 27.08
N PHE A 64 -6.77 -1.62 26.18
CA PHE A 64 -8.12 -2.10 26.28
C PHE A 64 -8.45 -3.14 25.22
N GLU A 65 -8.49 -4.40 25.61
CA GLU A 65 -9.04 -5.48 24.80
C GLU A 65 -10.56 -5.53 24.95
N ILE A 66 -11.26 -4.89 24.00
CA ILE A 66 -12.72 -4.80 23.99
C ILE A 66 -13.29 -6.13 23.51
N LEU A 67 -14.00 -6.86 24.36
CA LEU A 67 -14.80 -8.01 23.99
C LEU A 67 -16.27 -7.62 24.07
N PHE A 68 -16.90 -7.41 22.90
CA PHE A 68 -18.29 -7.00 22.78
C PHE A 68 -19.12 -8.17 22.26
N THR A 69 -19.91 -8.78 23.14
CA THR A 69 -20.71 -9.98 22.87
C THR A 69 -22.16 -9.76 23.25
N GLY A 70 -23.07 -10.46 22.58
CA GLY A 70 -24.50 -10.41 22.90
C GLY A 70 -25.38 -10.87 21.75
N THR A 71 -26.67 -10.89 21.99
CA THR A 71 -27.69 -11.20 20.98
C THR A 71 -28.72 -10.09 20.99
N GLY A 72 -28.59 -9.18 20.04
CA GLY A 72 -29.61 -8.17 19.72
C GLY A 72 -30.65 -8.71 18.77
N GLU A 73 -31.50 -7.84 18.28
CA GLU A 73 -32.54 -8.13 17.27
C GLU A 73 -32.40 -7.15 16.09
N ALA A 74 -32.94 -7.50 14.94
CA ALA A 74 -32.76 -6.73 13.70
C ALA A 74 -33.20 -5.26 13.84
N ASP A 75 -34.26 -4.99 14.59
CA ASP A 75 -34.77 -3.66 14.89
C ASP A 75 -34.31 -3.12 16.25
N GLN A 76 -33.68 -3.95 17.08
CA GLN A 76 -33.16 -3.61 18.39
C GLN A 76 -31.73 -4.15 18.58
N PRO A 77 -30.72 -3.70 17.79
CA PRO A 77 -29.35 -4.12 17.98
C PRO A 77 -28.80 -3.63 19.32
N ILE A 78 -27.90 -4.42 19.92
CA ILE A 78 -27.12 -3.95 21.06
C ILE A 78 -26.00 -3.04 20.50
N ARG A 79 -25.87 -1.81 21.04
CA ARG A 79 -24.94 -0.81 20.54
C ARG A 79 -23.82 -0.52 21.52
N LEU A 80 -22.59 -0.44 20.99
CA LEU A 80 -21.41 0.11 21.65
C LEU A 80 -21.01 1.39 20.94
N THR A 81 -21.02 2.51 21.65
CA THR A 81 -20.67 3.80 21.02
C THR A 81 -19.88 4.71 21.95
N ALA A 82 -19.28 5.76 21.38
CA ALA A 82 -18.69 6.83 22.16
C ALA A 82 -19.76 7.71 22.82
N GLU A 83 -19.50 8.22 24.01
CA GLU A 83 -20.31 9.28 24.63
C GLU A 83 -20.42 10.49 23.68
N THR A 84 -19.29 10.90 23.11
CA THR A 84 -19.22 11.91 22.04
C THR A 84 -18.33 11.40 20.90
N LYS A 85 -18.85 11.34 19.68
CA LYS A 85 -18.06 10.96 18.50
C LYS A 85 -16.80 11.82 18.39
N GLY A 86 -15.66 11.20 18.15
CA GLY A 86 -14.37 11.89 18.05
C GLY A 86 -13.71 12.25 19.39
N LYS A 87 -14.24 11.80 20.52
CA LYS A 87 -13.69 12.08 21.87
C LYS A 87 -13.33 10.82 22.67
N VAL A 88 -13.49 9.62 22.11
CA VAL A 88 -13.10 8.35 22.73
C VAL A 88 -11.91 7.78 21.98
N PHE A 89 -10.75 7.74 22.63
CA PHE A 89 -9.49 7.31 22.05
C PHE A 89 -9.08 5.95 22.64
N ILE A 90 -8.97 4.94 21.79
CA ILE A 90 -8.49 3.61 22.13
C ILE A 90 -6.99 3.57 21.80
N THR A 91 -6.13 3.44 22.80
CA THR A 91 -4.68 3.61 22.67
C THR A 91 -3.90 2.44 23.27
N GLY A 92 -2.57 2.43 23.05
CA GLY A 92 -1.71 1.37 23.58
C GLY A 92 -1.98 0.02 22.93
N GLN A 93 -1.88 -1.07 23.71
CA GLN A 93 -2.14 -2.43 23.22
C GLN A 93 -3.63 -2.75 23.31
N SER A 94 -4.38 -2.45 22.26
CA SER A 94 -5.84 -2.50 22.25
C SER A 94 -6.41 -3.17 21.03
N ASN A 95 -7.60 -3.76 21.17
CA ASN A 95 -8.36 -4.34 20.06
C ASN A 95 -9.89 -4.31 20.34
N LEU A 96 -10.68 -4.70 19.32
CA LEU A 96 -12.12 -4.91 19.43
C LEU A 96 -12.48 -6.26 18.83
N ARG A 97 -13.13 -7.11 19.60
CA ARG A 97 -13.68 -8.40 19.14
C ARG A 97 -15.19 -8.44 19.36
N LEU A 98 -15.93 -8.75 18.29
CA LEU A 98 -17.39 -8.91 18.30
C LEU A 98 -17.74 -10.38 18.18
N ALA A 99 -18.72 -10.86 18.96
CA ALA A 99 -19.31 -12.18 18.75
C ALA A 99 -20.78 -12.21 19.19
N GLY A 100 -21.64 -12.80 18.37
CA GLY A 100 -23.08 -12.87 18.55
C GLY A 100 -23.87 -12.31 17.38
N GLU A 101 -25.05 -11.77 17.64
CA GLU A 101 -25.99 -11.36 16.62
C GLU A 101 -26.43 -9.90 16.80
N TYR A 102 -26.57 -9.16 15.69
CA TYR A 102 -27.10 -7.80 15.66
C TYR A 102 -26.40 -6.86 16.65
N LEU A 103 -25.06 -6.83 16.58
CA LEU A 103 -24.22 -5.91 17.33
C LEU A 103 -23.85 -4.71 16.46
N GLU A 104 -23.89 -3.51 17.02
CA GLU A 104 -23.45 -2.30 16.32
C GLU A 104 -22.38 -1.55 17.12
N VAL A 105 -21.26 -1.16 16.46
CA VAL A 105 -20.18 -0.39 17.08
C VAL A 105 -19.96 0.90 16.30
N SER A 106 -19.83 2.04 17.01
CA SER A 106 -19.60 3.34 16.36
C SER A 106 -18.83 4.35 17.19
N GLY A 107 -18.24 5.36 16.52
CA GLY A 107 -17.70 6.57 17.13
C GLY A 107 -16.37 6.45 17.84
N LEU A 108 -15.65 5.32 17.74
CA LEU A 108 -14.37 5.04 18.39
C LEU A 108 -13.18 5.46 17.51
N ILE A 109 -12.08 5.87 18.14
CA ILE A 109 -10.81 6.18 17.46
C ILE A 109 -9.70 5.28 18.01
N PHE A 110 -9.13 4.41 17.18
CA PHE A 110 -7.91 3.67 17.47
C PHE A 110 -6.71 4.46 16.97
N LYS A 111 -5.83 4.90 17.87
CA LYS A 111 -4.60 5.66 17.55
C LYS A 111 -3.56 5.50 18.65
N ASP A 112 -2.33 5.89 18.37
CA ASP A 112 -1.23 5.87 19.33
C ASP A 112 -1.06 4.49 20.02
N GLY A 113 -1.04 3.42 19.20
CA GLY A 113 -0.93 2.06 19.68
C GLY A 113 -0.91 1.01 18.58
N TYR A 114 -1.16 -0.23 18.97
CA TYR A 114 -1.25 -1.40 18.09
C TYR A 114 -2.05 -2.52 18.75
N THR A 115 -2.44 -3.53 17.99
CA THR A 115 -3.15 -4.68 18.55
C THR A 115 -2.19 -5.67 19.24
N PRO A 116 -2.51 -6.17 20.46
CA PRO A 116 -1.77 -7.27 21.08
C PRO A 116 -2.05 -8.64 20.45
N THR A 117 -2.99 -8.69 19.50
CA THR A 117 -3.41 -9.89 18.77
C THR A 117 -3.15 -9.73 17.27
N LEU A 118 -3.70 -10.62 16.45
CA LEU A 118 -3.57 -10.53 14.99
C LEU A 118 -4.56 -9.53 14.35
N GLN A 119 -5.54 -8.99 15.08
CA GLN A 119 -6.54 -8.08 14.53
C GLN A 119 -6.82 -6.90 15.46
N VAL A 120 -6.98 -5.69 14.89
CA VAL A 120 -7.48 -4.53 15.64
C VAL A 120 -8.98 -4.66 15.84
N ILE A 121 -9.74 -4.93 14.77
CA ILE A 121 -11.18 -5.21 14.82
C ILE A 121 -11.43 -6.60 14.23
N SER A 122 -12.04 -7.48 15.01
CA SER A 122 -12.36 -8.84 14.62
C SER A 122 -13.85 -9.13 14.79
N PHE A 123 -14.50 -9.60 13.73
CA PHE A 123 -15.91 -10.04 13.78
C PHE A 123 -16.03 -11.47 14.31
N ARG A 124 -15.19 -11.80 15.28
CA ARG A 124 -15.25 -13.02 16.10
C ARG A 124 -14.53 -12.82 17.41
N GLN A 125 -14.95 -13.51 18.43
CA GLN A 125 -14.20 -13.73 19.65
C GLN A 125 -13.11 -14.77 19.43
N ASP A 126 -13.47 -15.92 18.85
CA ASP A 126 -12.64 -17.06 18.49
C ASP A 126 -13.27 -17.81 17.31
N LYS A 127 -12.76 -19.01 16.97
CA LYS A 127 -13.25 -19.79 15.82
C LYS A 127 -14.70 -20.28 15.98
N ALA A 128 -15.17 -20.48 17.21
CA ALA A 128 -16.51 -20.99 17.51
C ALA A 128 -17.54 -19.87 17.76
N HIS A 129 -17.09 -18.66 18.05
CA HIS A 129 -17.95 -17.53 18.41
C HIS A 129 -17.76 -16.38 17.42
N LEU A 130 -18.56 -16.41 16.37
CA LEU A 130 -18.55 -15.44 15.27
C LEU A 130 -19.56 -14.32 15.50
N ALA A 131 -19.38 -13.18 14.86
CA ALA A 131 -20.41 -12.14 14.76
C ALA A 131 -21.19 -12.32 13.44
N ASN A 132 -22.51 -12.23 13.52
CA ASN A 132 -23.39 -12.23 12.36
C ASN A 132 -24.35 -11.04 12.43
N HIS A 133 -24.86 -10.59 11.27
CA HIS A 133 -25.78 -9.47 11.17
C HIS A 133 -25.33 -8.22 11.93
N SER A 134 -24.01 -8.09 12.16
CA SER A 134 -23.41 -7.06 12.98
C SER A 134 -22.79 -5.96 12.12
N ARG A 135 -22.63 -4.77 12.71
CA ARG A 135 -22.18 -3.57 11.99
C ARG A 135 -21.09 -2.84 12.75
N VAL A 136 -20.06 -2.42 12.04
CA VAL A 136 -19.09 -1.45 12.53
C VAL A 136 -19.15 -0.23 11.61
N THR A 137 -19.44 0.91 12.17
CA THR A 137 -19.66 2.15 11.41
C THR A 137 -19.06 3.36 12.12
N GLU A 138 -18.62 4.37 11.37
CA GLU A 138 -18.06 5.61 11.91
C GLU A 138 -16.91 5.37 12.94
N VAL A 139 -16.08 4.37 12.72
CA VAL A 139 -14.86 4.10 13.50
C VAL A 139 -13.65 4.59 12.73
N VAL A 140 -12.66 5.10 13.45
CA VAL A 140 -11.38 5.54 12.91
C VAL A 140 -10.27 4.60 13.37
N ILE A 141 -9.40 4.19 12.43
CA ILE A 141 -8.11 3.56 12.73
C ILE A 141 -7.05 4.42 12.04
N ASP A 142 -6.25 5.12 12.84
CA ASP A 142 -5.25 6.06 12.35
C ASP A 142 -3.87 5.72 12.91
N ASN A 143 -2.91 5.36 12.01
CA ASN A 143 -1.53 5.02 12.35
C ASN A 143 -1.37 3.97 13.48
N PHE A 144 -2.35 3.10 13.66
CA PHE A 144 -2.40 2.09 14.72
C PHE A 144 -1.67 0.82 14.27
N SER A 145 -0.33 0.89 14.24
CA SER A 145 0.54 -0.13 13.63
C SER A 145 1.52 -0.73 14.64
N ASN A 146 1.78 -2.04 14.52
CA ASN A 146 2.82 -2.71 15.28
C ASN A 146 4.18 -2.02 15.04
N PRO A 147 4.99 -1.74 16.08
CA PRO A 147 6.29 -1.08 15.92
C PRO A 147 7.29 -1.87 15.07
N GLU A 148 7.13 -3.19 14.98
CA GLU A 148 7.94 -4.03 14.10
C GLU A 148 7.31 -4.08 12.70
N ARG A 149 7.95 -3.42 11.72
CA ARG A 149 7.45 -3.24 10.35
C ARG A 149 6.97 -4.53 9.69
N PHE A 150 7.67 -5.64 9.88
CA PHE A 150 7.37 -6.91 9.22
C PHE A 150 6.62 -7.91 10.12
N GLU A 151 6.21 -7.50 11.34
CA GLU A 151 5.22 -8.24 12.12
C GLU A 151 3.83 -7.97 11.55
N ALA A 152 3.13 -9.06 11.21
CA ALA A 152 1.88 -8.97 10.47
C ALA A 152 0.66 -8.91 11.40
N ASP A 153 -0.22 -7.95 11.14
CA ASP A 153 -1.57 -7.89 11.69
C ASP A 153 -2.59 -7.42 10.64
N TYR A 154 -3.87 -7.54 10.96
CA TYR A 154 -4.96 -6.97 10.17
C TYR A 154 -5.61 -5.85 10.98
N TRP A 155 -5.96 -4.74 10.34
CA TRP A 155 -6.77 -3.76 11.05
C TRP A 155 -8.22 -4.23 11.19
N VAL A 156 -8.77 -4.84 10.15
CA VAL A 156 -10.14 -5.39 10.20
C VAL A 156 -10.15 -6.81 9.64
N ALA A 157 -10.78 -7.74 10.34
CA ALA A 157 -11.04 -9.08 9.85
C ALA A 157 -12.53 -9.43 10.03
N MET A 158 -13.24 -9.60 8.92
CA MET A 158 -14.64 -10.00 8.90
C MET A 158 -14.75 -11.52 8.84
N TYR A 159 -15.49 -12.07 9.77
CA TYR A 159 -15.90 -13.48 9.88
C TYR A 159 -17.41 -13.58 9.99
N GLY A 160 -17.99 -14.78 9.98
CA GLY A 160 -19.42 -14.99 10.06
C GLY A 160 -20.17 -14.55 8.80
N LYS A 161 -21.42 -14.12 8.93
CA LYS A 161 -22.29 -13.80 7.80
C LYS A 161 -23.07 -12.49 7.99
N TYR A 162 -23.43 -11.85 6.87
CA TYR A 162 -24.28 -10.67 6.80
C TYR A 162 -23.82 -9.47 7.63
N ASN A 163 -22.52 -9.36 7.87
CA ASN A 163 -21.95 -8.22 8.58
C ASN A 163 -21.71 -7.04 7.63
N ARG A 164 -21.76 -5.84 8.18
CA ARG A 164 -21.50 -4.60 7.45
C ARG A 164 -20.39 -3.79 8.08
N PHE A 165 -19.51 -3.27 7.24
CA PHE A 165 -18.44 -2.35 7.61
C PHE A 165 -18.54 -1.09 6.74
N ASP A 166 -19.03 0.02 7.31
CA ASP A 166 -19.37 1.19 6.52
C ASP A 166 -19.04 2.52 7.20
N HIS A 167 -18.79 3.56 6.39
CA HIS A 167 -18.47 4.91 6.84
C HIS A 167 -17.30 4.97 7.83
N ASN A 168 -16.36 4.03 7.76
CA ASN A 168 -15.18 4.00 8.60
C ASN A 168 -14.00 4.68 7.91
N HIS A 169 -13.05 5.16 8.71
CA HIS A 169 -11.86 5.84 8.27
C HIS A 169 -10.62 5.03 8.68
N LEU A 170 -9.87 4.51 7.71
CA LEU A 170 -8.67 3.71 7.92
C LEU A 170 -7.51 4.36 7.17
N GLU A 171 -6.50 4.89 7.87
CA GLU A 171 -5.34 5.49 7.21
C GLU A 171 -4.02 5.25 7.94
N GLY A 172 -2.93 5.17 7.20
CA GLY A 172 -1.59 5.12 7.77
C GLY A 172 -1.15 3.77 8.30
N LYS A 173 -1.68 2.64 7.79
CA LYS A 173 -1.13 1.33 8.14
C LYS A 173 0.28 1.18 7.55
N ARG A 174 1.29 0.94 8.41
CA ARG A 174 2.70 0.92 8.03
C ARG A 174 3.39 -0.42 8.25
N ASN A 175 2.85 -1.28 9.11
CA ASN A 175 3.37 -2.62 9.28
C ASN A 175 2.75 -3.61 8.29
N LYS A 176 3.37 -4.78 8.18
CA LYS A 176 2.91 -5.90 7.35
C LYS A 176 1.50 -6.35 7.71
N GLY A 177 0.81 -6.95 6.76
CA GLY A 177 -0.55 -7.47 6.90
C GLY A 177 -1.59 -6.58 6.23
N VAL A 178 -2.66 -7.20 5.78
CA VAL A 178 -3.75 -6.55 5.03
C VAL A 178 -4.45 -5.51 5.90
N THR A 179 -4.83 -4.36 5.34
CA THR A 179 -5.62 -3.39 6.12
C THR A 179 -6.98 -3.98 6.50
N MET A 180 -7.70 -4.54 5.54
CA MET A 180 -8.99 -5.19 5.78
C MET A 180 -9.11 -6.52 5.07
N ALA A 181 -9.54 -7.58 5.75
CA ALA A 181 -9.73 -8.90 5.18
C ALA A 181 -11.12 -9.49 5.47
N VAL A 182 -11.74 -10.04 4.44
CA VAL A 182 -12.88 -10.96 4.57
C VAL A 182 -12.32 -12.38 4.63
N ARG A 183 -12.67 -13.11 5.68
CA ARG A 183 -12.14 -14.43 5.98
C ARG A 183 -13.19 -15.51 5.68
N LEU A 184 -12.75 -16.58 5.02
CA LEU A 184 -13.59 -17.73 4.66
C LEU A 184 -13.06 -19.02 5.33
N ASP A 185 -12.32 -18.91 6.43
CA ASP A 185 -11.58 -19.99 7.06
C ASP A 185 -12.42 -20.95 7.91
N THR A 186 -13.72 -20.75 7.97
CA THR A 186 -14.70 -21.69 8.50
C THR A 186 -15.88 -21.79 7.54
N GLU A 187 -16.63 -22.87 7.58
CA GLU A 187 -17.83 -23.07 6.78
C GLU A 187 -18.88 -21.99 7.08
N ASP A 188 -19.00 -21.58 8.34
CA ASP A 188 -19.90 -20.49 8.77
C ASP A 188 -19.45 -19.10 8.28
N SER A 189 -18.26 -18.98 7.72
CA SER A 189 -17.76 -17.73 7.13
C SER A 189 -17.71 -17.77 5.59
N GLN A 190 -18.16 -18.85 4.95
CA GLN A 190 -18.35 -18.96 3.50
C GLN A 190 -19.77 -18.51 3.14
N GLU A 191 -19.97 -18.09 1.88
CA GLU A 191 -21.25 -17.50 1.44
C GLU A 191 -21.76 -16.45 2.45
N ASN A 192 -20.85 -15.52 2.78
CA ASN A 192 -20.99 -14.65 3.93
C ASN A 192 -21.84 -13.40 3.67
N HIS A 193 -22.02 -12.99 2.40
CA HIS A 193 -22.84 -11.83 2.02
C HIS A 193 -22.52 -10.55 2.79
N HIS A 194 -21.24 -10.31 3.07
CA HIS A 194 -20.79 -9.08 3.74
C HIS A 194 -20.99 -7.86 2.86
N ARG A 195 -21.12 -6.69 3.51
CA ARG A 195 -21.16 -5.42 2.83
C ARG A 195 -20.08 -4.49 3.37
N ILE A 196 -19.27 -3.92 2.47
CA ILE A 196 -18.18 -2.99 2.77
C ILE A 196 -18.42 -1.74 1.93
N ASP A 197 -18.94 -0.67 2.56
CA ASP A 197 -19.42 0.47 1.79
C ASP A 197 -19.15 1.84 2.44
N HIS A 198 -18.97 2.86 1.62
CA HIS A 198 -18.77 4.25 2.02
C HIS A 198 -17.57 4.46 2.98
N ASN A 199 -16.60 3.54 3.00
CA ASN A 199 -15.39 3.71 3.80
C ASN A 199 -14.37 4.60 3.08
N TYR A 200 -13.55 5.29 3.86
CA TYR A 200 -12.35 5.94 3.42
C TYR A 200 -11.15 5.07 3.79
N PHE A 201 -10.50 4.49 2.78
CA PHE A 201 -9.20 3.86 2.88
C PHE A 201 -8.16 4.90 2.50
N GLY A 202 -7.54 5.52 3.50
CA GLY A 202 -6.57 6.59 3.36
C GLY A 202 -5.17 6.10 3.00
N PRO A 203 -4.21 7.03 2.90
CA PRO A 203 -2.89 6.70 2.40
C PRO A 203 -2.22 5.56 3.16
N ARG A 204 -1.75 4.59 2.41
CA ARG A 204 -0.92 3.49 2.87
C ARG A 204 0.40 3.52 2.10
N PRO A 205 1.55 3.82 2.73
CA PRO A 205 2.83 3.90 2.04
C PRO A 205 3.31 2.52 1.57
N VAL A 206 4.26 2.51 0.63
CA VAL A 206 4.94 1.30 0.17
C VAL A 206 5.51 0.54 1.35
N LEU A 207 5.13 -0.72 1.50
CA LEU A 207 5.61 -1.58 2.59
C LEU A 207 7.08 -1.99 2.40
N GLY A 208 7.49 -2.19 1.15
CA GLY A 208 8.80 -2.74 0.80
C GLY A 208 8.86 -4.27 0.88
N SER A 209 7.70 -4.94 0.79
CA SER A 209 7.55 -6.39 0.78
C SER A 209 6.12 -6.77 0.40
N ASN A 210 5.85 -8.07 0.24
CA ASN A 210 4.50 -8.63 0.14
C ASN A 210 3.73 -8.51 1.48
N GLY A 211 2.42 -8.42 1.44
CA GLY A 211 1.52 -8.29 2.59
C GLY A 211 1.08 -6.85 2.85
N GLY A 212 1.09 -6.02 1.80
CA GLY A 212 0.67 -4.63 1.82
C GLY A 212 -0.72 -4.36 1.25
N GLU A 213 -1.55 -5.37 0.96
CA GLU A 213 -2.88 -5.19 0.37
C GLU A 213 -3.77 -4.31 1.26
N THR A 214 -4.60 -3.48 0.64
CA THR A 214 -5.58 -2.68 1.40
C THR A 214 -6.83 -3.49 1.73
N LEU A 215 -7.42 -4.18 0.74
CA LEU A 215 -8.57 -5.05 0.96
C LEU A 215 -8.34 -6.44 0.37
N ARG A 216 -8.57 -7.48 1.14
CA ARG A 216 -8.52 -8.86 0.65
C ARG A 216 -9.81 -9.61 0.94
N ILE A 217 -10.42 -10.21 -0.09
CA ILE A 217 -11.68 -10.96 0.03
C ILE A 217 -11.39 -12.44 -0.18
N GLY A 218 -11.29 -13.19 0.90
CA GLY A 218 -10.96 -14.61 0.89
C GLY A 218 -9.49 -14.91 1.11
N THR A 219 -9.14 -16.17 0.95
CA THR A 219 -7.76 -16.69 1.08
C THR A 219 -7.53 -17.78 0.05
N SER A 220 -6.26 -18.07 -0.29
CA SER A 220 -5.92 -19.06 -1.33
C SER A 220 -6.45 -20.47 -1.06
N HIS A 221 -6.64 -20.88 0.21
CA HIS A 221 -7.17 -22.21 0.54
C HIS A 221 -8.66 -22.37 0.20
N TYR A 222 -9.40 -21.27 0.16
CA TYR A 222 -10.86 -21.21 -0.09
C TYR A 222 -11.18 -20.46 -1.38
N SER A 223 -10.22 -20.37 -2.28
CA SER A 223 -10.32 -19.54 -3.48
C SER A 223 -11.45 -19.94 -4.44
N LEU A 224 -11.88 -21.20 -4.42
CA LEU A 224 -13.02 -21.67 -5.22
C LEU A 224 -14.36 -21.59 -4.48
N SER A 225 -14.35 -21.15 -3.20
CA SER A 225 -15.59 -20.90 -2.45
C SER A 225 -16.17 -19.52 -2.78
N ASN A 226 -17.47 -19.39 -2.71
CA ASN A 226 -18.15 -18.11 -2.90
C ASN A 226 -18.19 -17.32 -1.60
N SER A 227 -18.07 -16.00 -1.72
CA SER A 227 -18.24 -15.06 -0.62
C SER A 227 -19.51 -14.23 -0.72
N TYR A 228 -19.92 -13.84 -1.94
CA TYR A 228 -21.01 -12.90 -2.21
C TYR A 228 -20.83 -11.55 -1.51
N THR A 229 -19.60 -11.17 -1.19
CA THR A 229 -19.31 -9.87 -0.59
C THR A 229 -19.55 -8.74 -1.58
N LEU A 230 -20.24 -7.69 -1.13
CA LEU A 230 -20.44 -6.44 -1.86
C LEU A 230 -19.49 -5.37 -1.35
N VAL A 231 -18.63 -4.85 -2.24
CA VAL A 231 -17.73 -3.73 -1.99
C VAL A 231 -18.17 -2.56 -2.83
N GLU A 232 -18.76 -1.53 -2.21
CA GLU A 232 -19.32 -0.44 -3.00
C GLU A 232 -19.09 0.94 -2.39
N LYS A 233 -18.93 1.95 -3.26
CA LYS A 233 -18.84 3.36 -2.85
C LYS A 233 -17.78 3.65 -1.79
N ASN A 234 -16.66 2.93 -1.83
CA ASN A 234 -15.49 3.23 -1.01
C ASN A 234 -14.51 4.13 -1.78
N TYR A 235 -13.79 4.95 -1.04
CA TYR A 235 -12.71 5.78 -1.57
C TYR A 235 -11.36 5.18 -1.17
N PHE A 236 -10.54 4.78 -2.15
CA PHE A 236 -9.17 4.29 -1.98
C PHE A 236 -8.21 5.43 -2.35
N ASP A 237 -7.59 6.05 -1.36
CA ASP A 237 -6.72 7.23 -1.52
C ASP A 237 -5.26 6.83 -1.36
N ARG A 238 -4.49 6.76 -2.45
CA ARG A 238 -3.05 6.43 -2.42
C ARG A 238 -2.73 5.20 -1.58
N CYS A 239 -3.43 4.13 -1.89
CA CYS A 239 -3.25 2.82 -1.24
C CYS A 239 -2.08 2.08 -1.91
N ASP A 240 -0.84 2.43 -1.52
CA ASP A 240 0.39 2.07 -2.24
C ASP A 240 1.15 0.89 -1.61
N GLY A 241 0.55 0.18 -0.66
CA GLY A 241 1.25 -0.83 0.15
C GLY A 241 1.92 -1.94 -0.65
N GLU A 242 1.26 -2.44 -1.71
CA GLU A 242 1.78 -3.41 -2.68
C GLU A 242 0.99 -3.37 -4.00
N VAL A 243 1.31 -4.29 -4.93
CA VAL A 243 0.70 -4.39 -6.28
C VAL A 243 -0.82 -4.63 -6.24
N GLU A 244 -1.35 -5.31 -5.23
CA GLU A 244 -2.77 -5.63 -5.11
C GLU A 244 -3.45 -4.69 -4.10
N ILE A 245 -4.06 -3.58 -4.57
CA ILE A 245 -4.85 -2.69 -3.72
C ILE A 245 -6.04 -3.46 -3.14
N VAL A 246 -6.80 -4.11 -4.04
CA VAL A 246 -7.88 -5.04 -3.70
C VAL A 246 -7.55 -6.40 -4.27
N SER A 247 -7.40 -7.40 -3.41
CA SER A 247 -7.10 -8.77 -3.78
C SER A 247 -8.31 -9.66 -3.56
N VAL A 248 -9.02 -10.00 -4.64
CA VAL A 248 -10.18 -10.90 -4.59
C VAL A 248 -9.70 -12.33 -4.70
N LYS A 249 -9.91 -13.13 -3.64
CA LYS A 249 -9.51 -14.54 -3.52
C LYS A 249 -10.69 -15.44 -3.15
N SER A 250 -11.85 -15.17 -3.75
CA SER A 250 -13.10 -15.96 -3.64
C SER A 250 -14.05 -15.61 -4.76
N GLY A 251 -15.08 -16.40 -4.95
CA GLY A 251 -16.06 -16.23 -6.04
C GLY A 251 -17.27 -15.37 -5.70
N SER A 252 -17.99 -14.98 -6.75
CA SER A 252 -19.31 -14.34 -6.72
C SER A 252 -19.39 -13.01 -5.96
N ASN A 253 -18.28 -12.26 -5.90
CA ASN A 253 -18.26 -10.92 -5.28
C ASN A 253 -18.68 -9.84 -6.28
N GLN A 254 -19.12 -8.69 -5.74
CA GLN A 254 -19.38 -7.48 -6.52
C GLN A 254 -18.52 -6.34 -5.99
N VAL A 255 -17.76 -5.71 -6.89
CA VAL A 255 -16.95 -4.52 -6.58
C VAL A 255 -17.43 -3.42 -7.50
N ARG A 256 -18.20 -2.45 -6.97
CA ARG A 256 -18.87 -1.46 -7.79
C ARG A 256 -18.88 -0.04 -7.22
N GLY A 257 -18.83 0.94 -8.12
CA GLY A 257 -18.98 2.35 -7.76
C GLY A 257 -17.93 2.87 -6.78
N ASN A 258 -16.75 2.22 -6.70
CA ASN A 258 -15.64 2.67 -5.87
C ASN A 258 -14.77 3.65 -6.65
N LEU A 259 -14.06 4.52 -5.93
CA LEU A 259 -13.07 5.40 -6.51
C LEU A 259 -11.67 5.04 -6.01
N PHE A 260 -10.72 4.86 -6.94
CA PHE A 260 -9.31 4.62 -6.69
C PHE A 260 -8.55 5.88 -7.14
N PHE A 261 -8.00 6.61 -6.17
CA PHE A 261 -7.31 7.87 -6.42
C PHE A 261 -5.80 7.72 -6.23
N GLU A 262 -5.04 7.94 -7.29
CA GLU A 262 -3.57 7.91 -7.30
C GLU A 262 -2.96 6.69 -6.57
N SER A 263 -3.66 5.55 -6.58
CA SER A 263 -3.23 4.34 -5.88
C SER A 263 -2.36 3.46 -6.78
N LYS A 264 -1.19 3.08 -6.28
CA LYS A 264 -0.28 2.16 -6.99
C LYS A 264 -0.80 0.73 -6.90
N GLY A 265 -0.85 0.03 -8.03
CA GLY A 265 -1.35 -1.34 -8.09
C GLY A 265 -2.76 -1.47 -8.66
N THR A 266 -3.37 -2.61 -8.46
CA THR A 266 -4.61 -3.03 -9.15
C THR A 266 -5.68 -3.55 -8.22
N LEU A 267 -6.92 -3.50 -8.69
CA LEU A 267 -7.99 -4.41 -8.28
C LEU A 267 -7.75 -5.74 -9.01
N THR A 268 -7.36 -6.76 -8.27
CA THR A 268 -6.96 -8.06 -8.81
C THR A 268 -7.99 -9.14 -8.50
N LEU A 269 -8.55 -9.77 -9.53
CA LEU A 269 -9.39 -10.97 -9.41
C LEU A 269 -8.47 -12.21 -9.30
N ARG A 270 -7.73 -12.29 -8.16
CA ARG A 270 -6.61 -13.21 -7.98
C ARG A 270 -7.03 -14.68 -7.99
N HIS A 271 -8.17 -14.98 -7.35
CA HIS A 271 -8.81 -16.29 -7.31
C HIS A 271 -10.33 -16.13 -7.25
N GLY A 272 -11.04 -17.21 -7.56
CA GLY A 272 -12.50 -17.27 -7.52
C GLY A 272 -13.15 -16.84 -8.83
N ASP A 273 -14.25 -17.46 -9.11
CA ASP A 273 -14.99 -17.30 -10.36
C ASP A 273 -16.18 -16.36 -10.19
N ASN A 274 -16.75 -15.87 -11.30
CA ASN A 274 -18.00 -15.14 -11.38
C ASN A 274 -18.07 -13.84 -10.57
N ASN A 275 -16.94 -13.11 -10.47
CA ASN A 275 -16.95 -11.79 -9.84
C ASN A 275 -17.40 -10.71 -10.83
N ILE A 276 -18.01 -9.65 -10.31
CA ILE A 276 -18.47 -8.50 -11.08
C ILE A 276 -17.70 -7.25 -10.63
N VAL A 277 -17.07 -6.56 -11.59
CA VAL A 277 -16.37 -5.29 -11.37
C VAL A 277 -17.00 -4.25 -12.27
N GLU A 278 -17.80 -3.35 -11.70
CA GLU A 278 -18.57 -2.41 -12.49
C GLU A 278 -18.64 -1.01 -11.88
N GLU A 279 -18.74 0.00 -12.74
CA GLU A 279 -18.95 1.40 -12.34
C GLU A 279 -17.84 1.97 -11.44
N ASN A 280 -16.67 1.33 -11.36
CA ASN A 280 -15.54 1.85 -10.61
C ASN A 280 -14.80 2.92 -11.41
N ILE A 281 -14.21 3.86 -10.69
CA ILE A 281 -13.46 4.97 -11.27
C ILE A 281 -12.02 4.90 -10.75
N PHE A 282 -11.05 4.88 -11.69
CA PHE A 282 -9.62 4.89 -11.40
C PHE A 282 -9.03 6.18 -11.94
N LEU A 283 -8.55 7.05 -11.07
CA LEU A 283 -7.90 8.31 -11.41
C LEU A 283 -6.42 8.24 -11.03
N GLY A 284 -5.57 7.95 -12.00
CA GLY A 284 -4.13 7.73 -11.76
C GLY A 284 -3.33 9.02 -11.66
N GLY A 285 -3.82 10.15 -12.20
CA GLY A 285 -3.09 11.42 -12.15
C GLY A 285 -1.70 11.37 -12.81
N ARG A 286 -1.38 10.33 -13.57
CA ARG A 286 -0.05 9.97 -14.09
C ARG A 286 0.99 9.71 -12.98
N VAL A 287 0.54 9.38 -11.79
CA VAL A 287 1.41 8.90 -10.72
C VAL A 287 1.95 7.52 -11.10
N ASP A 288 3.24 7.34 -10.86
CA ASP A 288 3.97 6.13 -11.23
C ASP A 288 3.35 4.87 -10.61
N HIS A 289 3.26 3.77 -11.39
CA HIS A 289 2.66 2.48 -11.01
C HIS A 289 1.16 2.48 -10.66
N THR A 290 0.41 3.55 -10.94
CA THR A 290 -1.05 3.51 -10.80
C THR A 290 -1.63 2.51 -11.79
N GLY A 291 -2.44 1.57 -11.29
CA GLY A 291 -3.02 0.48 -12.08
C GLY A 291 -4.53 0.45 -12.04
N GLY A 292 -5.09 -0.50 -12.78
CA GLY A 292 -6.54 -0.64 -12.91
C GLY A 292 -7.03 -2.02 -12.51
N ILE A 293 -7.48 -2.83 -13.48
CA ILE A 293 -8.16 -4.11 -13.22
C ILE A 293 -7.34 -5.26 -13.80
N ARG A 294 -7.05 -6.27 -12.97
CA ARG A 294 -6.34 -7.48 -13.37
C ARG A 294 -7.27 -8.69 -13.33
N VAL A 295 -7.46 -9.32 -14.50
CA VAL A 295 -8.45 -10.36 -14.75
C VAL A 295 -7.79 -11.72 -14.79
N ILE A 296 -8.25 -12.64 -13.93
CA ILE A 296 -7.83 -14.05 -13.82
C ILE A 296 -9.10 -14.86 -13.54
N ASN A 297 -9.07 -16.18 -13.78
CA ASN A 297 -10.16 -17.12 -13.49
C ASN A 297 -11.36 -17.02 -14.46
N LYS A 298 -12.48 -17.65 -14.12
CA LYS A 298 -13.63 -17.87 -15.01
C LYS A 298 -14.81 -16.94 -14.73
N GLY A 299 -15.57 -16.61 -15.78
CA GLY A 299 -16.85 -15.96 -15.67
C GLY A 299 -16.78 -14.52 -15.12
N GLN A 300 -15.65 -13.85 -15.22
CA GLN A 300 -15.49 -12.49 -14.71
C GLN A 300 -16.24 -11.49 -15.58
N ILE A 301 -16.95 -10.53 -14.97
CA ILE A 301 -17.65 -9.45 -15.67
C ILE A 301 -17.01 -8.12 -15.28
N ILE A 302 -16.40 -7.45 -16.24
CA ILE A 302 -15.73 -6.15 -16.10
C ILE A 302 -16.43 -5.15 -17.00
N ARG A 303 -17.27 -4.29 -16.45
CA ARG A 303 -18.07 -3.40 -17.27
C ARG A 303 -18.29 -2.02 -16.70
N ASN A 304 -18.46 -1.06 -17.59
CA ASN A 304 -18.85 0.30 -17.23
C ASN A 304 -17.87 0.96 -16.23
N ASN A 305 -16.56 0.58 -16.26
CA ASN A 305 -15.54 1.21 -15.46
C ASN A 305 -14.85 2.35 -16.22
N TYR A 306 -14.40 3.36 -15.49
CA TYR A 306 -13.68 4.50 -16.02
C TYR A 306 -12.25 4.54 -15.48
N LEU A 307 -11.26 4.55 -16.37
CA LEU A 307 -9.84 4.49 -16.01
C LEU A 307 -9.09 5.62 -16.74
N GLU A 308 -8.53 6.58 -15.98
CA GLU A 308 -7.85 7.76 -16.56
C GLU A 308 -6.45 7.94 -15.98
N GLY A 309 -5.45 8.12 -16.86
CA GLY A 309 -4.11 8.53 -16.50
C GLY A 309 -3.28 7.52 -15.72
N LEU A 310 -3.54 6.23 -15.90
CA LEU A 310 -2.83 5.13 -15.26
C LEU A 310 -1.52 4.81 -15.98
N THR A 311 -0.44 4.59 -15.22
CA THR A 311 0.92 4.38 -15.75
C THR A 311 1.51 3.02 -15.44
N GLY A 312 0.82 2.20 -14.67
CA GLY A 312 1.28 0.88 -14.26
C GLY A 312 1.59 -0.03 -15.45
N TYR A 313 2.57 -0.88 -15.29
CA TYR A 313 3.01 -1.87 -16.29
C TYR A 313 3.15 -3.26 -15.65
N ARG A 314 3.50 -4.28 -16.42
CA ARG A 314 3.47 -5.67 -15.98
C ARG A 314 2.07 -5.99 -15.45
N PHE A 315 1.96 -6.64 -14.31
CA PHE A 315 0.66 -6.97 -13.70
C PHE A 315 -0.09 -5.74 -13.15
N GLY A 316 0.51 -4.56 -13.19
CA GLY A 316 -0.07 -3.30 -12.74
C GLY A 316 -0.68 -2.45 -13.86
N GLY A 317 -0.85 -2.96 -15.09
CA GLY A 317 -1.46 -2.21 -16.19
C GLY A 317 -2.88 -1.71 -15.90
N SER A 318 -3.38 -0.82 -16.76
CA SER A 318 -4.74 -0.26 -16.60
C SER A 318 -5.83 -1.33 -16.75
N LEU A 319 -5.63 -2.27 -17.66
CA LEU A 319 -6.43 -3.49 -17.78
C LEU A 319 -5.50 -4.64 -18.18
N VAL A 320 -5.52 -5.71 -17.39
CA VAL A 320 -4.62 -6.84 -17.57
C VAL A 320 -5.44 -8.12 -17.63
N VAL A 321 -5.42 -8.82 -18.76
CA VAL A 321 -5.98 -10.17 -18.90
C VAL A 321 -4.84 -11.16 -18.89
N MET A 322 -4.82 -12.05 -17.88
CA MET A 322 -3.70 -12.97 -17.62
C MET A 322 -3.78 -14.26 -18.39
N ASN A 323 -2.62 -14.84 -18.72
CA ASN A 323 -2.52 -16.27 -18.97
C ASN A 323 -2.65 -17.06 -17.66
N GLY A 324 -3.16 -18.28 -17.76
CA GLY A 324 -3.28 -19.21 -16.65
C GLY A 324 -2.28 -20.36 -16.72
N VAL A 325 -2.19 -21.10 -15.64
CA VAL A 325 -1.47 -22.38 -15.56
C VAL A 325 -2.42 -23.51 -15.99
N PRO A 326 -2.07 -24.36 -16.98
CA PRO A 326 -2.89 -25.50 -17.35
C PRO A 326 -3.14 -26.44 -16.15
N ASN A 327 -4.39 -26.86 -15.94
CA ASN A 327 -4.77 -27.69 -14.79
C ASN A 327 -4.29 -27.14 -13.44
N SER A 328 -4.44 -25.85 -13.26
CA SER A 328 -3.93 -25.08 -12.13
C SER A 328 -4.33 -25.65 -10.77
N SER A 329 -3.38 -25.72 -9.85
CA SER A 329 -3.69 -25.94 -8.43
C SER A 329 -4.42 -24.73 -7.83
N ILE A 330 -5.13 -24.94 -6.71
CA ILE A 330 -6.03 -23.94 -6.11
C ILE A 330 -5.37 -22.58 -5.81
N ASN A 331 -4.07 -22.57 -5.55
CA ASN A 331 -3.32 -21.36 -5.17
C ASN A 331 -2.49 -20.75 -6.33
N ARG A 332 -2.66 -21.25 -7.57
CA ARG A 332 -1.97 -20.73 -8.75
C ARG A 332 -2.92 -19.89 -9.62
N TYR A 333 -2.48 -19.49 -10.80
CA TYR A 333 -3.25 -18.70 -11.76
C TYR A 333 -4.17 -19.61 -12.58
N HIS A 334 -5.47 -19.53 -12.36
CA HIS A 334 -6.44 -20.24 -13.19
C HIS A 334 -6.61 -19.55 -14.54
N GLN A 335 -6.89 -20.32 -15.58
CA GLN A 335 -7.14 -19.81 -16.92
C GLN A 335 -8.34 -18.85 -16.94
N VAL A 336 -8.22 -17.77 -17.69
CA VAL A 336 -9.34 -16.88 -18.00
C VAL A 336 -10.25 -17.57 -19.02
N VAL A 337 -11.50 -17.81 -18.61
CA VAL A 337 -12.52 -18.45 -19.45
C VAL A 337 -13.82 -17.67 -19.31
N ASN A 338 -14.50 -17.36 -20.42
CA ASN A 338 -15.79 -16.67 -20.43
C ASN A 338 -15.77 -15.32 -19.68
N ALA A 339 -14.71 -14.55 -19.85
CA ALA A 339 -14.65 -13.18 -19.31
C ALA A 339 -15.42 -12.23 -20.23
N GLN A 340 -16.19 -11.30 -19.62
CA GLN A 340 -16.94 -10.26 -20.32
C GLN A 340 -16.35 -8.91 -19.95
N ILE A 341 -15.65 -8.26 -20.88
CA ILE A 341 -14.99 -6.97 -20.71
C ILE A 341 -15.68 -5.98 -21.63
N GLU A 342 -16.58 -5.18 -21.10
CA GLU A 342 -17.46 -4.39 -21.97
C GLU A 342 -17.74 -2.97 -21.43
N ASN A 343 -17.91 -2.03 -22.34
CA ASN A 343 -18.27 -0.65 -22.01
C ASN A 343 -17.34 0.00 -20.98
N ASN A 344 -16.03 -0.27 -21.01
CA ASN A 344 -15.07 0.43 -20.17
C ASN A 344 -14.43 1.59 -20.95
N SER A 345 -14.18 2.72 -20.28
CA SER A 345 -13.41 3.85 -20.81
C SER A 345 -11.99 3.83 -20.28
N LEU A 346 -11.01 3.74 -21.16
CA LEU A 346 -9.58 3.75 -20.86
C LEU A 346 -8.95 4.99 -21.51
N ILE A 347 -8.74 6.03 -20.71
CA ILE A 347 -8.37 7.36 -21.19
C ILE A 347 -6.95 7.70 -20.74
N ASN A 348 -6.05 7.97 -21.70
CA ASN A 348 -4.66 8.36 -21.43
C ASN A 348 -3.89 7.38 -20.52
N ASN A 349 -4.18 6.10 -20.64
CA ASN A 349 -3.49 5.03 -19.92
C ASN A 349 -2.27 4.54 -20.71
N GLU A 350 -1.25 4.02 -20.03
CA GLU A 350 -0.02 3.61 -20.69
C GLU A 350 -0.03 2.17 -21.19
N HIS A 351 -0.66 1.24 -20.44
CA HIS A 351 -0.59 -0.19 -20.75
C HIS A 351 -1.91 -0.91 -20.56
N ILE A 352 -2.35 -1.57 -21.64
CA ILE A 352 -3.39 -2.61 -21.66
C ILE A 352 -2.70 -3.90 -22.04
N GLN A 353 -2.80 -4.93 -21.24
CA GLN A 353 -2.02 -6.16 -21.39
C GLN A 353 -2.94 -7.36 -21.58
N LEU A 354 -2.76 -8.07 -22.70
CA LEU A 354 -3.55 -9.25 -23.01
C LEU A 354 -2.65 -10.48 -23.05
N ALA A 355 -3.15 -11.60 -22.53
CA ALA A 355 -2.42 -12.84 -22.33
C ALA A 355 -1.15 -12.62 -21.47
N ALA A 356 -1.24 -11.72 -20.49
CA ALA A 356 -0.10 -11.26 -19.70
C ALA A 356 0.47 -12.36 -18.81
N GLY A 357 1.78 -12.31 -18.58
CA GLY A 357 2.49 -13.28 -17.77
C GLY A 357 2.69 -14.63 -18.45
N SER A 358 2.55 -14.69 -19.78
CA SER A 358 2.87 -15.88 -20.55
C SER A 358 4.32 -16.34 -20.31
N ASP A 359 4.48 -17.57 -19.90
CA ASP A 359 5.76 -18.25 -19.71
C ASP A 359 5.57 -19.77 -19.84
N VAL A 360 6.60 -20.56 -19.55
CA VAL A 360 6.54 -22.02 -19.65
C VAL A 360 5.46 -22.62 -18.72
N GLU A 361 5.18 -22.00 -17.58
CA GLU A 361 4.16 -22.45 -16.62
C GLU A 361 2.77 -21.86 -16.96
N ARG A 362 2.70 -20.56 -17.22
CA ARG A 362 1.46 -19.82 -17.51
C ARG A 362 1.17 -19.82 -19.01
N SER A 363 0.91 -20.99 -19.57
CA SER A 363 0.72 -21.21 -21.01
C SER A 363 -0.75 -21.37 -21.44
N ALA A 364 -1.72 -21.31 -20.49
CA ALA A 364 -3.14 -21.40 -20.82
C ALA A 364 -3.66 -19.99 -21.18
N ILE A 365 -3.85 -19.75 -22.48
CA ILE A 365 -4.35 -18.48 -23.03
C ILE A 365 -5.80 -18.23 -22.63
N PRO A 366 -6.28 -16.97 -22.60
CA PRO A 366 -7.70 -16.64 -22.42
C PRO A 366 -8.57 -17.28 -23.51
N VAL A 367 -9.72 -17.89 -23.15
CA VAL A 367 -10.64 -18.53 -24.10
C VAL A 367 -12.09 -18.11 -23.83
N ASP A 368 -12.95 -18.28 -24.85
CA ASP A 368 -14.40 -18.02 -24.80
C ASP A 368 -14.77 -16.62 -24.24
N SER A 369 -13.85 -15.67 -24.35
CA SER A 369 -13.96 -14.37 -23.70
C SER A 369 -14.35 -13.27 -24.69
N GLN A 370 -14.84 -12.14 -24.19
CA GLN A 370 -15.31 -11.02 -25.01
C GLN A 370 -14.71 -9.70 -24.52
N PHE A 371 -14.28 -8.88 -25.49
CA PHE A 371 -13.82 -7.52 -25.27
C PHE A 371 -14.62 -6.61 -26.23
N THR A 372 -15.66 -5.96 -25.72
CA THR A 372 -16.66 -5.31 -26.59
C THR A 372 -17.06 -3.92 -26.12
N ARG A 373 -17.31 -3.01 -27.07
CA ARG A 373 -17.76 -1.64 -26.82
C ARG A 373 -16.90 -0.85 -25.82
N ASN A 374 -15.61 -1.17 -25.74
CA ASN A 374 -14.67 -0.40 -24.91
C ASN A 374 -14.14 0.81 -25.71
N LEU A 375 -13.91 1.91 -24.98
CA LEU A 375 -13.34 3.15 -25.53
C LEU A 375 -11.89 3.29 -25.07
N ILE A 376 -10.95 3.34 -26.00
CA ILE A 376 -9.52 3.50 -25.72
C ILE A 376 -9.03 4.79 -26.40
N VAL A 377 -8.72 5.80 -25.62
CA VAL A 377 -8.29 7.11 -26.12
C VAL A 377 -6.98 7.53 -25.48
N ASN A 378 -5.98 7.79 -26.32
CA ASN A 378 -4.74 8.43 -25.92
C ASN A 378 -4.49 9.68 -26.76
N ASP A 379 -4.22 10.80 -26.13
CA ASP A 379 -3.99 12.10 -26.78
C ASP A 379 -2.77 12.08 -27.71
N ASN A 380 -1.80 11.21 -27.46
CA ASN A 380 -0.58 11.06 -28.26
C ASN A 380 -0.73 10.06 -29.45
N GLY A 381 -1.89 9.43 -29.62
CA GLY A 381 -2.15 8.43 -30.65
C GLY A 381 -1.30 7.15 -30.52
N ARG A 382 -0.75 6.88 -29.34
CA ARG A 382 0.03 5.67 -29.07
C ARG A 382 -0.91 4.48 -28.88
N ASP A 383 -0.51 3.34 -29.46
CA ASP A 383 -1.10 2.05 -29.12
C ASP A 383 -0.69 1.65 -27.70
N THR A 384 -1.66 1.34 -26.87
CA THR A 384 -1.46 0.94 -25.47
C THR A 384 -1.51 -0.56 -25.24
N PHE A 385 -1.90 -1.32 -26.25
CA PHE A 385 -1.94 -2.77 -26.17
C PHE A 385 -0.52 -3.38 -26.15
N THR A 386 -0.35 -4.39 -25.33
CA THR A 386 0.77 -5.32 -25.36
C THR A 386 0.21 -6.74 -25.34
N LEU A 387 0.50 -7.50 -26.40
CA LEU A 387 0.07 -8.89 -26.54
C LEU A 387 1.25 -9.79 -26.17
N TYR A 388 1.07 -10.59 -25.14
CA TYR A 388 2.13 -11.47 -24.62
C TYR A 388 2.05 -12.88 -25.20
N ASP A 389 0.88 -13.30 -25.70
CA ASP A 389 0.61 -14.61 -26.27
C ASP A 389 -0.56 -14.53 -27.24
N ASP A 390 -1.06 -15.65 -27.73
CA ASP A 390 -2.25 -15.75 -28.56
C ASP A 390 -3.50 -15.23 -27.85
N VAL A 391 -4.21 -14.32 -28.49
CA VAL A 391 -5.46 -13.71 -28.02
C VAL A 391 -6.68 -14.15 -28.84
N SER A 392 -6.55 -15.17 -29.69
CA SER A 392 -7.62 -15.65 -30.56
C SER A 392 -8.86 -16.16 -29.80
N GLY A 393 -8.70 -16.53 -28.54
CA GLY A 393 -9.80 -16.91 -27.65
C GLY A 393 -10.59 -15.72 -27.07
N ILE A 394 -10.22 -14.47 -27.41
CA ILE A 394 -10.96 -13.25 -27.06
C ILE A 394 -11.65 -12.69 -28.31
N ARG A 395 -12.97 -12.63 -28.29
CA ARG A 395 -13.75 -11.99 -29.36
C ARG A 395 -13.77 -10.46 -29.17
N PHE A 396 -13.19 -9.73 -30.12
CA PHE A 396 -13.25 -8.26 -30.14
C PHE A 396 -14.41 -7.81 -31.01
N ALA A 397 -15.23 -6.84 -30.53
CA ALA A 397 -16.31 -6.25 -31.31
C ALA A 397 -16.66 -4.84 -30.81
N ASP A 398 -16.98 -3.95 -31.76
CA ASP A 398 -17.53 -2.63 -31.49
C ASP A 398 -16.66 -1.72 -30.58
N ASN A 399 -15.36 -1.99 -30.46
CA ASN A 399 -14.42 -1.16 -29.71
C ASN A 399 -13.96 0.05 -30.52
N VAL A 400 -13.57 1.11 -29.84
CA VAL A 400 -13.10 2.35 -30.48
C VAL A 400 -11.68 2.70 -30.03
N LEU A 401 -10.79 2.95 -31.00
CA LEU A 401 -9.44 3.50 -30.81
C LEU A 401 -9.38 4.92 -31.35
N ASN A 402 -8.61 5.81 -30.70
CA ASN A 402 -8.42 7.18 -31.13
C ASN A 402 -7.17 7.33 -32.02
N ASN A 403 -7.33 7.27 -33.35
CA ASN A 403 -6.27 7.54 -34.32
C ASN A 403 -4.92 6.88 -34.04
N VAL A 404 -4.93 5.64 -33.56
CA VAL A 404 -3.71 4.88 -33.27
C VAL A 404 -2.96 4.58 -34.58
N LYS A 405 -1.66 4.90 -34.61
CA LYS A 405 -0.79 4.53 -35.73
C LYS A 405 -0.36 3.07 -35.60
N ASN A 406 -0.63 2.27 -36.64
CA ASN A 406 -0.27 0.84 -36.65
C ASN A 406 -0.76 0.06 -35.40
N PRO A 407 -2.09 -0.01 -35.20
CA PRO A 407 -2.64 -0.72 -34.05
C PRO A 407 -2.31 -2.23 -34.12
N GLN A 408 -1.98 -2.82 -32.99
CA GLN A 408 -1.76 -4.27 -32.87
C GLN A 408 -3.05 -5.07 -33.05
N LEU A 409 -4.20 -4.47 -32.69
CA LEU A 409 -5.53 -5.05 -32.86
C LEU A 409 -6.33 -4.21 -33.83
N ALA A 410 -6.81 -4.80 -34.92
CA ALA A 410 -7.62 -4.15 -35.95
C ALA A 410 -9.03 -4.73 -36.02
N GLU A 411 -9.17 -6.06 -35.94
CA GLU A 411 -10.46 -6.72 -35.97
C GLU A 411 -11.28 -6.39 -34.70
N GLY A 412 -12.54 -5.96 -34.90
CA GLY A 412 -13.41 -5.56 -33.79
C GLY A 412 -13.13 -4.17 -33.22
N PHE A 413 -12.27 -3.38 -33.85
CA PHE A 413 -11.94 -2.01 -33.45
C PHE A 413 -12.21 -1.01 -34.61
N SER A 414 -12.91 0.08 -34.29
CA SER A 414 -13.02 1.26 -35.12
C SER A 414 -11.93 2.26 -34.75
N ASN A 415 -10.91 2.42 -35.57
CA ASN A 415 -9.84 3.39 -35.37
C ASN A 415 -10.20 4.72 -36.01
N GLN A 416 -10.67 5.67 -35.23
CA GLN A 416 -11.21 6.95 -35.73
C GLN A 416 -10.87 8.12 -34.79
N ALA A 417 -11.05 9.34 -35.25
CA ALA A 417 -10.88 10.53 -34.41
C ALA A 417 -11.97 10.57 -33.33
N VAL A 418 -11.56 10.69 -32.08
CA VAL A 418 -12.45 10.84 -30.92
C VAL A 418 -12.12 12.15 -30.20
N THR A 419 -13.10 13.06 -30.20
CA THR A 419 -13.03 14.26 -29.35
C THR A 419 -13.70 14.00 -28.04
N LEU A 420 -12.99 14.27 -26.94
CA LEU A 420 -13.49 14.10 -25.57
C LEU A 420 -13.86 15.46 -24.95
N ALA A 421 -14.96 15.50 -24.23
CA ALA A 421 -15.35 16.63 -23.41
C ALA A 421 -15.56 16.20 -21.96
N ARG A 422 -15.23 17.08 -21.00
CA ARG A 422 -15.52 16.84 -19.59
C ARG A 422 -17.00 17.08 -19.31
N ALA A 423 -17.67 16.08 -18.77
CA ALA A 423 -19.05 16.17 -18.32
C ALA A 423 -19.15 16.82 -16.93
N ALA A 424 -20.39 17.03 -16.46
CA ALA A 424 -20.66 17.65 -15.16
C ALA A 424 -20.06 16.87 -13.97
N ASN A 425 -19.89 15.55 -14.10
CA ASN A 425 -19.22 14.70 -13.11
C ASN A 425 -17.68 14.80 -13.14
N GLY A 426 -17.10 15.60 -14.04
CA GLY A 426 -15.66 15.78 -14.18
C GLY A 426 -14.93 14.72 -15.02
N LEU A 427 -15.61 13.69 -15.51
CA LEU A 427 -15.02 12.65 -16.36
C LEU A 427 -15.07 13.02 -17.85
N LEU A 428 -14.18 12.44 -18.64
CA LEU A 428 -14.08 12.66 -20.09
C LEU A 428 -14.96 11.66 -20.85
N TYR A 429 -15.82 12.15 -21.74
CA TYR A 429 -16.68 11.34 -22.60
C TYR A 429 -16.63 11.81 -24.04
N PRO A 430 -16.91 10.94 -25.03
CA PRO A 430 -17.03 11.36 -26.41
C PRO A 430 -18.12 12.41 -26.62
N ASP A 431 -17.79 13.44 -27.38
CA ASP A 431 -18.75 14.47 -27.80
C ASP A 431 -19.77 13.95 -28.84
N SER A 432 -19.37 12.93 -29.59
CA SER A 432 -20.18 12.35 -30.66
C SER A 432 -21.31 11.48 -30.15
N GLN A 433 -22.54 11.77 -30.58
CA GLN A 433 -23.71 10.91 -30.29
C GLN A 433 -23.56 9.49 -30.85
N ALA A 434 -22.83 9.33 -31.97
CA ALA A 434 -22.57 8.01 -32.56
C ALA A 434 -21.75 7.08 -31.64
N LEU A 435 -21.06 7.63 -30.66
CA LEU A 435 -20.24 6.90 -29.68
C LEU A 435 -20.91 6.80 -28.30
N SER A 436 -22.21 7.12 -28.18
CA SER A 436 -22.92 7.11 -26.88
C SER A 436 -23.00 5.75 -26.20
N GLU A 437 -22.93 4.67 -26.97
CA GLU A 437 -23.01 3.29 -26.48
C GLU A 437 -21.62 2.64 -26.29
N VAL A 438 -20.55 3.39 -26.50
CA VAL A 438 -19.16 2.91 -26.37
C VAL A 438 -18.49 3.55 -25.17
N GLY A 439 -17.81 2.73 -24.37
CA GLY A 439 -17.18 3.17 -23.13
C GLY A 439 -18.16 3.24 -21.95
N ALA A 440 -17.69 3.82 -20.86
CA ALA A 440 -18.46 3.96 -19.63
C ALA A 440 -19.62 4.94 -19.78
N LYS A 441 -20.72 4.69 -19.08
CA LYS A 441 -21.91 5.53 -19.08
C LYS A 441 -21.66 6.91 -18.47
N LYS A 442 -22.40 7.91 -18.95
CA LYS A 442 -22.24 9.31 -18.50
C LYS A 442 -22.81 9.62 -17.10
N ASP A 443 -23.51 8.69 -16.51
CA ASP A 443 -24.14 8.82 -15.18
C ASP A 443 -23.27 8.26 -14.02
N LEU A 444 -22.02 7.92 -14.28
CA LEU A 444 -21.10 7.50 -13.23
C LEU A 444 -20.99 8.56 -12.12
N VAL A 445 -21.08 8.09 -10.88
CA VAL A 445 -20.95 8.94 -9.69
C VAL A 445 -19.50 8.99 -9.23
N VAL A 446 -18.87 10.15 -9.36
CA VAL A 446 -17.53 10.38 -8.83
C VAL A 446 -17.63 10.70 -7.34
N LEU A 447 -17.18 9.80 -6.50
CA LEU A 447 -17.18 9.99 -5.05
C LEU A 447 -16.26 11.15 -4.67
N LYS A 448 -16.69 11.95 -3.73
CA LYS A 448 -15.81 12.93 -3.08
C LYS A 448 -15.18 12.29 -1.85
N LYS A 449 -13.96 12.70 -1.56
CA LYS A 449 -13.23 12.23 -0.38
C LYS A 449 -14.02 12.46 0.91
N ASP A 450 -14.75 13.58 1.01
CA ASP A 450 -15.54 13.95 2.18
C ASP A 450 -16.86 13.19 2.31
N ASP A 451 -17.34 12.57 1.24
CA ASP A 451 -18.59 11.77 1.24
C ASP A 451 -18.37 10.34 1.78
N THR A 452 -17.12 9.97 2.10
CA THR A 452 -16.75 8.63 2.55
C THR A 452 -16.04 8.70 3.91
N GLY A 453 -16.09 7.61 4.65
CA GLY A 453 -15.57 7.57 6.01
C GLY A 453 -16.35 8.49 6.97
N VAL A 454 -15.67 8.97 8.00
CA VAL A 454 -16.29 9.86 9.00
C VAL A 454 -16.07 11.33 8.64
N SER A 455 -17.09 12.16 8.85
CA SER A 455 -17.01 13.61 8.57
C SER A 455 -16.32 14.41 9.69
N TRP A 456 -16.25 13.87 10.89
CA TRP A 456 -15.70 14.53 12.08
C TRP A 456 -14.22 14.21 12.34
N TYR A 457 -13.56 13.43 11.48
CA TYR A 457 -12.13 13.16 11.55
C TYR A 457 -11.43 13.68 10.30
N PRO A 458 -10.33 14.45 10.43
CA PRO A 458 -9.63 15.00 9.27
C PRO A 458 -8.97 13.90 8.45
N LYS A 459 -9.03 14.02 7.14
CA LYS A 459 -8.29 13.17 6.21
C LYS A 459 -6.97 13.82 5.89
N SER A 460 -5.86 13.18 6.27
CA SER A 460 -4.54 13.77 6.13
C SER A 460 -4.00 13.69 4.69
N ASP A 461 -3.13 14.64 4.36
CA ASP A 461 -2.26 14.56 3.20
C ASP A 461 -0.90 14.05 3.70
N ALA A 462 -0.68 12.74 3.59
CA ALA A 462 0.44 12.03 4.22
C ALA A 462 1.81 12.27 3.54
N SER A 463 2.00 13.31 2.75
CA SER A 463 3.25 13.59 2.07
C SER A 463 4.32 14.18 3.00
N ILE A 464 5.54 13.65 2.93
CA ILE A 464 6.71 14.26 3.57
C ILE A 464 7.05 15.55 2.80
N ARG A 465 7.09 16.69 3.51
CA ARG A 465 7.33 18.00 2.90
C ARG A 465 8.58 18.63 3.48
N PHE A 466 9.64 18.73 2.64
CA PHE A 466 10.77 19.60 2.90
C PHE A 466 10.41 21.07 2.58
N ASP A 467 11.12 22.01 3.19
CA ASP A 467 11.10 23.43 2.86
C ASP A 467 9.74 24.12 3.07
N THR A 468 8.91 23.61 3.97
CA THR A 468 7.57 24.18 4.24
C THR A 468 7.49 24.95 5.56
N GLY A 469 8.51 24.81 6.41
CA GLY A 469 8.58 25.44 7.71
C GLY A 469 9.35 26.76 7.71
N ARG A 470 9.81 27.16 8.89
CA ARG A 470 10.57 28.37 9.11
C ARG A 470 12.02 28.22 8.62
N MET A 471 12.63 29.35 8.26
CA MET A 471 14.08 29.42 8.06
C MET A 471 14.76 29.86 9.36
N ILE A 472 15.72 29.08 9.84
CA ILE A 472 16.46 29.30 11.07
C ILE A 472 17.94 29.50 10.68
N ASP A 473 18.47 30.72 10.91
CA ASP A 473 19.87 31.02 10.64
C ASP A 473 20.75 30.52 11.78
N VAL A 474 21.84 29.83 11.43
CA VAL A 474 22.77 29.24 12.38
C VAL A 474 24.19 29.66 12.01
N THR A 475 24.95 30.13 12.99
CA THR A 475 26.37 30.47 12.85
C THR A 475 27.27 29.29 13.23
N ALA A 476 28.56 29.36 12.91
CA ALA A 476 29.51 28.29 13.26
C ALA A 476 29.92 28.30 14.76
N THR A 477 29.03 28.74 15.62
CA THR A 477 29.20 28.70 17.09
C THR A 477 29.05 27.26 17.59
N PRO A 478 29.96 26.77 18.47
CA PRO A 478 29.88 25.41 18.98
C PRO A 478 28.54 25.10 19.65
N GLY A 479 27.87 24.05 19.21
CA GLY A 479 26.58 23.56 19.74
C GLY A 479 25.33 24.16 19.10
N GLU A 480 25.41 25.33 18.49
CA GLU A 480 24.26 26.04 17.91
C GLU A 480 23.54 25.22 16.83
N LEU A 481 24.27 24.59 15.91
CA LEU A 481 23.67 23.73 14.88
C LEU A 481 22.88 22.56 15.48
N ARG A 482 23.43 21.92 16.50
CA ARG A 482 22.74 20.79 17.17
C ARG A 482 21.46 21.28 17.87
N GLU A 483 21.56 22.38 18.61
CA GLU A 483 20.42 22.96 19.30
C GLU A 483 19.31 23.39 18.32
N ALA A 484 19.69 24.01 17.20
CA ALA A 484 18.74 24.39 16.14
C ALA A 484 18.04 23.17 15.56
N ILE A 485 18.72 22.05 15.31
CA ILE A 485 18.10 20.81 14.83
C ILE A 485 17.13 20.22 15.87
N GLU A 486 17.53 20.20 17.14
CA GLU A 486 16.70 19.66 18.24
C GLU A 486 15.40 20.48 18.40
N LEU A 487 15.47 21.81 18.28
CA LEU A 487 14.34 22.74 18.45
C LEU A 487 13.49 22.96 17.19
N ALA A 488 13.99 22.56 16.01
CA ALA A 488 13.29 22.74 14.76
C ALA A 488 11.96 21.96 14.71
N ALA A 489 10.98 22.49 14.01
CA ALA A 489 9.75 21.81 13.66
C ALA A 489 9.88 21.04 12.33
N SER A 490 8.93 20.15 12.06
CA SER A 490 8.84 19.43 10.79
C SER A 490 8.76 20.42 9.61
N GLY A 491 9.62 20.21 8.60
CA GLY A 491 9.69 21.06 7.41
C GLY A 491 10.56 22.32 7.55
N ASP A 492 11.11 22.61 8.73
CA ASP A 492 11.99 23.76 8.95
C ASP A 492 13.29 23.65 8.12
N ILE A 493 13.82 24.81 7.75
CA ILE A 493 15.08 24.97 7.01
C ILE A 493 16.11 25.58 7.95
N ILE A 494 17.19 24.86 8.22
CA ILE A 494 18.30 25.33 9.01
C ILE A 494 19.37 25.84 8.03
N ARG A 495 19.52 27.17 7.94
CA ARG A 495 20.47 27.81 7.06
C ARG A 495 21.79 28.09 7.78
N LEU A 496 22.85 27.43 7.33
CA LEU A 496 24.18 27.56 7.87
C LEU A 496 24.88 28.73 7.20
N THR A 497 25.36 29.70 7.97
CA THR A 497 26.26 30.74 7.46
C THR A 497 27.62 30.13 7.08
N ALA A 498 28.43 30.87 6.30
CA ALA A 498 29.78 30.43 5.98
C ALA A 498 30.62 30.21 7.26
N GLY A 499 31.31 29.07 7.37
CA GLY A 499 32.11 28.73 8.54
C GLY A 499 32.31 27.22 8.72
N ASP A 500 33.13 26.88 9.71
CA ASP A 500 33.45 25.48 10.06
C ASP A 500 32.63 25.04 11.27
N TYR A 501 31.72 24.08 11.07
CA TYR A 501 30.84 23.50 12.08
C TYR A 501 31.43 22.16 12.57
N LEU A 502 31.78 22.08 13.85
CA LEU A 502 32.29 20.84 14.45
C LEU A 502 31.18 20.18 15.30
N LEU A 503 30.82 18.93 14.95
CA LEU A 503 29.81 18.16 15.66
C LEU A 503 30.49 17.02 16.46
N SER A 504 30.38 17.07 17.78
CA SER A 504 30.96 16.09 18.71
C SER A 504 29.95 15.00 19.16
N LYS A 505 28.70 15.05 18.66
CA LYS A 505 27.64 14.05 18.94
C LYS A 505 26.98 13.62 17.64
N VAL A 506 26.44 12.41 17.63
CA VAL A 506 25.55 11.95 16.56
C VAL A 506 24.25 12.78 16.62
N ILE A 507 23.82 13.29 15.50
CA ILE A 507 22.58 14.07 15.37
C ILE A 507 21.47 13.15 14.94
N LYS A 508 20.44 12.99 15.78
CA LYS A 508 19.23 12.26 15.43
C LYS A 508 18.29 13.15 14.64
N ILE A 509 17.78 12.61 13.54
CA ILE A 509 16.77 13.25 12.69
C ILE A 509 15.48 12.46 12.86
N ASP A 510 14.51 13.03 13.54
CA ASP A 510 13.21 12.44 13.89
C ASP A 510 12.02 13.11 13.16
N LYS A 511 12.30 14.04 12.26
CA LYS A 511 11.32 14.80 11.47
C LYS A 511 11.95 15.22 10.14
N PRO A 512 11.17 15.60 9.13
CA PRO A 512 11.68 16.19 7.90
C PRO A 512 12.38 17.54 8.15
N LEU A 513 13.66 17.64 7.80
CA LEU A 513 14.47 18.84 7.95
C LEU A 513 15.34 19.10 6.73
N THR A 514 15.61 20.38 6.45
CA THR A 514 16.58 20.82 5.44
C THR A 514 17.76 21.52 6.12
N LEU A 515 18.98 21.07 5.82
CA LEU A 515 20.20 21.81 6.11
C LEU A 515 20.69 22.47 4.83
N LEU A 516 20.73 23.80 4.85
CA LEU A 516 21.05 24.63 3.68
C LEU A 516 22.34 25.43 3.93
N GLY A 517 23.35 25.23 3.10
CA GLY A 517 24.56 26.06 3.06
C GLY A 517 24.72 26.80 1.74
N ASP A 518 25.85 27.45 1.55
CA ASP A 518 26.23 28.17 0.33
C ASP A 518 27.57 27.69 -0.27
N ASN A 519 27.96 26.42 -0.01
CA ASN A 519 29.23 25.79 -0.33
C ASN A 519 30.47 26.34 0.45
N ARG A 520 30.26 27.25 1.39
CA ARG A 520 31.27 27.75 2.34
C ARG A 520 30.97 27.30 3.78
N SER A 521 29.87 26.60 3.97
CA SER A 521 29.47 26.01 5.25
C SER A 521 30.03 24.59 5.31
N LYS A 522 31.08 24.37 6.13
CA LYS A 522 31.75 23.08 6.26
C LYS A 522 31.37 22.40 7.55
N ILE A 523 30.95 21.17 7.48
CA ILE A 523 30.63 20.32 8.65
C ILE A 523 31.71 19.23 8.79
N GLU A 524 32.35 19.19 9.97
CA GLU A 524 33.19 18.08 10.42
C GLU A 524 32.58 17.43 11.65
N PHE A 525 32.91 16.16 11.90
CA PHE A 525 32.32 15.43 13.04
C PHE A 525 33.33 14.45 13.67
N GLU A 526 33.19 14.28 15.00
CA GLU A 526 34.06 13.47 15.85
C GLU A 526 33.41 12.15 16.29
N ARG A 527 32.41 11.68 15.57
CA ARG A 527 31.72 10.40 15.83
C ARG A 527 31.80 9.49 14.61
N SER A 528 31.52 8.22 14.83
CA SER A 528 31.43 7.25 13.72
C SER A 528 30.29 7.52 12.75
N THR A 529 29.30 8.35 13.16
CA THR A 529 28.16 8.75 12.33
C THR A 529 27.84 10.21 12.60
N LEU A 530 27.54 10.96 11.54
CA LEU A 530 27.09 12.34 11.65
C LEU A 530 25.58 12.40 11.91
N PHE A 531 24.78 11.82 11.02
CA PHE A 531 23.31 11.82 11.12
C PHE A 531 22.75 10.41 11.28
N GLU A 532 21.81 10.25 12.20
CA GLU A 532 21.02 9.03 12.35
C GLU A 532 19.56 9.35 12.07
N ILE A 533 19.02 8.79 10.99
CA ILE A 533 17.60 8.87 10.68
C ILE A 533 16.86 7.89 11.58
N VAL A 534 15.97 8.40 12.40
CA VAL A 534 15.07 7.60 13.25
C VAL A 534 13.63 7.68 12.73
N ASP A 535 12.72 6.93 13.32
CA ASP A 535 11.33 6.86 12.84
C ASP A 535 10.69 8.26 12.77
N GLY A 536 10.10 8.60 11.61
CA GLY A 536 9.58 9.93 11.29
C GLY A 536 10.59 10.89 10.67
N GLY A 537 11.90 10.59 10.71
CA GLY A 537 12.97 11.45 10.18
C GLY A 537 13.09 11.42 8.67
N SER A 538 13.45 12.55 8.09
CA SER A 538 13.88 12.71 6.70
C SER A 538 14.84 13.88 6.59
N LEU A 539 15.82 13.82 5.69
CA LEU A 539 16.91 14.80 5.64
C LEU A 539 17.18 15.28 4.22
N LYS A 540 17.17 16.60 4.05
CA LYS A 540 17.67 17.28 2.85
C LYS A 540 18.94 18.03 3.18
N LEU A 541 20.02 17.77 2.43
CA LEU A 541 21.29 18.46 2.49
C LEU A 541 21.50 19.25 1.20
N SER A 542 21.78 20.54 1.29
CA SER A 542 21.95 21.39 0.11
C SER A 542 23.05 22.42 0.33
N GLY A 543 23.99 22.53 -0.64
CA GLY A 543 25.05 23.52 -0.62
C GLY A 543 26.04 23.40 0.54
N LEU A 544 26.36 22.18 0.96
CA LEU A 544 27.20 21.88 2.12
C LEU A 544 28.52 21.22 1.71
N VAL A 545 29.58 21.48 2.49
CA VAL A 545 30.82 20.70 2.47
C VAL A 545 30.85 19.82 3.72
N ILE A 546 30.87 18.49 3.56
CA ILE A 546 30.92 17.54 4.68
C ILE A 546 32.21 16.75 4.62
N SER A 547 32.98 16.78 5.71
CA SER A 547 34.28 16.12 5.81
C SER A 547 34.32 15.14 6.98
N GLY A 548 34.69 13.89 6.68
CA GLY A 548 34.92 12.84 7.68
C GLY A 548 36.28 12.85 8.36
N LYS A 549 37.14 13.85 8.07
CA LYS A 549 38.56 13.89 8.53
C LYS A 549 38.74 13.73 10.05
N ARG A 550 37.79 14.19 10.85
CA ARG A 550 37.84 14.12 12.31
C ARG A 550 37.12 12.92 12.91
N SER A 551 36.50 12.08 12.08
CA SER A 551 35.85 10.86 12.55
C SER A 551 36.87 9.87 13.13
N PRO A 552 36.54 9.08 14.14
CA PRO A 552 37.41 8.07 14.69
C PRO A 552 37.62 6.93 13.70
N ASP A 553 38.74 6.22 13.82
CA ASP A 553 38.96 4.94 13.14
C ASP A 553 38.08 3.87 13.79
N ASN A 554 36.86 3.75 13.33
CA ASN A 554 35.85 2.81 13.85
C ASN A 554 35.12 2.08 12.72
N VAL A 555 34.86 0.79 12.90
CA VAL A 555 34.12 -0.02 11.93
C VAL A 555 32.69 0.51 11.82
N GLY A 556 32.23 0.71 10.58
CA GLY A 556 30.87 1.15 10.30
C GLY A 556 30.64 2.66 10.34
N ASN A 557 31.70 3.45 10.17
CA ASN A 557 31.56 4.90 9.96
C ASN A 557 30.64 5.21 8.80
N SER A 558 29.81 6.25 8.99
CA SER A 558 28.90 6.72 7.95
C SER A 558 28.60 8.22 8.10
N VAL A 559 28.33 8.91 7.01
CA VAL A 559 27.76 10.26 7.10
C VAL A 559 26.33 10.17 7.59
N ILE A 560 25.54 9.29 6.97
CA ILE A 560 24.15 9.05 7.34
C ILE A 560 23.97 7.55 7.61
N ARG A 561 23.27 7.22 8.69
CA ARG A 561 22.77 5.87 8.91
C ARG A 561 21.27 5.91 9.27
N THR A 562 20.56 4.83 9.04
CA THR A 562 19.23 4.66 9.63
C THR A 562 19.34 4.04 11.03
N SER A 563 18.27 4.19 11.82
CA SER A 563 18.12 3.52 13.12
C SER A 563 18.42 2.01 13.00
N PRO A 564 19.10 1.39 13.96
CA PRO A 564 19.25 -0.06 14.01
C PRO A 564 17.94 -0.79 14.37
N TYR A 565 16.93 -0.05 14.78
CA TYR A 565 15.59 -0.57 15.10
C TYR A 565 14.65 -0.39 13.91
N SER A 566 13.56 -1.15 13.89
CA SER A 566 12.49 -1.06 12.92
C SER A 566 11.94 0.38 12.84
N MET A 567 11.65 0.84 11.62
CA MET A 567 11.03 2.15 11.35
C MET A 567 9.73 1.95 10.60
N LEU A 568 8.67 2.56 11.08
CA LEU A 568 7.35 2.50 10.43
C LEU A 568 7.16 3.56 9.36
N VAL A 569 7.67 4.76 9.61
CA VAL A 569 7.56 5.87 8.66
C VAL A 569 8.66 5.74 7.61
N ASN A 570 8.27 5.70 6.33
CA ASN A 570 9.22 5.74 5.24
C ASN A 570 9.93 7.10 5.25
N TYR A 571 11.25 7.08 5.09
CA TYR A 571 12.04 8.30 5.09
C TYR A 571 12.41 8.74 3.68
N GLN A 572 12.83 9.99 3.56
CA GLN A 572 13.45 10.54 2.36
C GLN A 572 14.82 11.12 2.68
N ILE A 573 15.78 10.87 1.79
CA ILE A 573 17.09 11.55 1.81
C ILE A 573 17.26 12.28 0.48
N LYS A 574 17.54 13.58 0.54
CA LYS A 574 17.86 14.39 -0.64
C LYS A 574 19.16 15.12 -0.44
N VAL A 575 20.10 14.91 -1.35
CA VAL A 575 21.40 15.60 -1.39
C VAL A 575 21.48 16.40 -2.67
N GLN A 576 21.85 17.67 -2.57
CA GLN A 576 21.99 18.49 -3.76
C GLN A 576 23.08 19.56 -3.60
N ASN A 577 23.82 19.84 -4.67
CA ASN A 577 24.87 20.87 -4.70
C ASN A 577 25.85 20.77 -3.53
N SER A 578 26.27 19.57 -3.14
CA SER A 578 27.07 19.34 -1.93
C SER A 578 28.34 18.57 -2.23
N LEU A 579 29.34 18.76 -1.38
CA LEU A 579 30.67 18.14 -1.47
C LEU A 579 30.93 17.26 -0.24
N PHE A 580 31.29 15.99 -0.47
CA PHE A 580 31.64 15.02 0.56
C PHE A 580 33.11 14.56 0.35
N ILE A 581 33.94 14.76 1.38
CA ILE A 581 35.37 14.54 1.29
C ILE A 581 35.90 13.85 2.54
N HIS A 582 37.06 13.16 2.39
CA HIS A 582 37.78 12.53 3.49
C HIS A 582 36.91 11.54 4.30
N LEU A 583 36.14 10.71 3.60
CA LEU A 583 35.38 9.61 4.19
C LEU A 583 36.20 8.31 4.12
N ASP A 584 37.49 8.38 4.51
CA ASP A 584 38.49 7.33 4.33
C ASP A 584 39.41 7.13 5.54
N VAL A 585 39.07 7.71 6.69
CA VAL A 585 39.87 7.55 7.94
C VAL A 585 39.93 6.10 8.44
N ASN A 586 39.08 5.23 7.90
CA ASN A 586 39.08 3.78 8.09
C ASN A 586 38.80 3.04 6.76
N ARG A 587 38.62 1.72 6.82
CA ARG A 587 38.47 0.88 5.61
C ARG A 587 37.00 0.66 5.16
N HIS A 588 36.00 1.26 5.84
CA HIS A 588 34.57 1.05 5.59
C HIS A 588 33.73 2.28 5.96
N PHE A 589 34.11 3.43 5.47
CA PHE A 589 33.36 4.65 5.71
C PHE A 589 32.32 4.83 4.59
N ASN A 590 31.05 4.53 4.85
CA ASN A 590 29.97 4.70 3.89
C ASN A 590 29.44 6.14 3.91
N PHE A 591 28.88 6.60 2.80
CA PHE A 591 28.06 7.80 2.84
C PHE A 591 26.70 7.50 3.50
N LEU A 592 25.92 6.57 2.96
CA LEU A 592 24.67 6.10 3.54
C LEU A 592 24.76 4.63 3.92
N ASN A 593 24.43 4.31 5.18
CA ASN A 593 24.39 2.94 5.69
C ASN A 593 22.99 2.61 6.24
N VAL A 594 22.27 1.76 5.53
CA VAL A 594 20.86 1.45 5.82
C VAL A 594 20.76 0.15 6.60
N ALA A 595 20.02 0.17 7.70
CA ALA A 595 19.73 -0.98 8.55
C ALA A 595 18.52 -1.77 8.04
N LYS A 596 18.35 -3.01 8.54
CA LYS A 596 17.15 -3.81 8.30
C LYS A 596 15.89 -3.13 8.82
N SER A 597 14.75 -3.50 8.25
CA SER A 597 13.41 -3.02 8.65
C SER A 597 13.26 -1.49 8.60
N THR A 598 14.01 -0.84 7.70
CA THR A 598 13.88 0.59 7.42
C THR A 598 13.67 0.80 5.93
N MET A 599 12.74 1.65 5.55
CA MET A 599 12.33 1.85 4.16
C MET A 599 12.40 3.32 3.78
N ALA A 600 13.08 3.63 2.68
CA ALA A 600 13.05 4.95 2.06
C ALA A 600 12.01 5.00 0.94
N ASP A 601 11.19 6.04 0.90
CA ASP A 601 10.45 6.38 -0.30
C ASP A 601 11.40 6.81 -1.41
N SER A 602 12.44 7.60 -1.04
CA SER A 602 13.47 7.98 -1.99
C SER A 602 14.81 8.33 -1.36
N VAL A 603 15.88 8.01 -2.08
CA VAL A 603 17.24 8.52 -1.86
C VAL A 603 17.70 9.20 -3.14
N VAL A 604 17.86 10.52 -3.11
CA VAL A 604 18.13 11.35 -4.28
C VAL A 604 19.44 12.12 -4.12
N ILE A 605 20.38 11.95 -5.05
CA ILE A 605 21.66 12.67 -5.10
C ILE A 605 21.73 13.45 -6.41
N LEU A 606 21.79 14.77 -6.33
CA LEU A 606 21.82 15.68 -7.47
C LEU A 606 23.01 16.63 -7.40
N ASP A 607 23.65 16.89 -8.53
CA ASP A 607 24.66 17.95 -8.68
C ASP A 607 25.72 17.98 -7.56
N SER A 608 26.17 16.79 -7.12
CA SER A 608 26.99 16.63 -5.91
C SER A 608 28.28 15.87 -6.20
N HIS A 609 29.31 16.10 -5.36
CA HIS A 609 30.64 15.52 -5.54
C HIS A 609 31.06 14.72 -4.31
N PHE A 610 31.59 13.54 -4.55
CA PHE A 610 32.11 12.65 -3.53
C PHE A 610 33.57 12.30 -3.88
N SER A 611 34.48 12.50 -2.94
CA SER A 611 35.87 12.07 -3.11
C SER A 611 36.46 11.44 -1.86
N ASP A 612 37.35 10.47 -2.07
CA ASP A 612 38.08 9.76 -1.04
C ASP A 612 37.14 9.10 -0.01
N VAL A 613 36.40 8.09 -0.49
CA VAL A 613 35.44 7.31 0.29
C VAL A 613 35.90 5.87 0.37
N SER A 614 36.16 5.34 1.56
CA SER A 614 36.62 3.95 1.72
C SER A 614 35.52 2.89 1.72
N GLY A 615 34.27 3.29 1.96
CA GLY A 615 33.09 2.45 1.88
C GLY A 615 32.27 2.66 0.60
N ALA A 616 31.01 2.30 0.64
CA ALA A 616 30.05 2.52 -0.43
C ALA A 616 29.35 3.89 -0.28
N ILE A 617 28.83 4.43 -1.40
CA ILE A 617 27.95 5.60 -1.33
C ILE A 617 26.58 5.17 -0.82
N LEU A 618 25.93 4.22 -1.47
CA LEU A 618 24.66 3.66 -1.01
C LEU A 618 24.82 2.21 -0.57
N ALA A 619 24.95 1.97 0.74
CA ALA A 619 24.97 0.62 1.33
C ALA A 619 23.56 0.25 1.81
N MET A 620 22.77 -0.42 0.94
CA MET A 620 21.35 -0.73 1.11
C MET A 620 21.08 -2.22 0.82
N ASP A 621 21.94 -3.09 1.34
CA ASP A 621 21.97 -4.53 1.06
C ASP A 621 21.89 -5.39 2.34
N LYS A 622 21.26 -4.87 3.39
CA LYS A 622 21.13 -5.60 4.67
C LYS A 622 19.98 -6.60 4.70
N GLU A 623 18.95 -6.40 3.88
CA GLU A 623 17.84 -7.35 3.72
C GLU A 623 18.31 -8.50 2.83
N ALA A 624 18.99 -9.48 3.44
CA ALA A 624 19.68 -10.56 2.71
C ALA A 624 18.87 -11.87 2.64
N ASP A 625 17.55 -11.82 2.87
CA ASP A 625 16.64 -12.97 2.78
C ASP A 625 15.89 -13.01 1.44
N ASP A 626 15.07 -14.04 1.25
CA ASP A 626 14.28 -14.29 0.03
C ASP A 626 12.80 -13.90 0.17
N TYR A 627 12.44 -13.00 1.11
CA TYR A 627 11.06 -12.58 1.33
C TYR A 627 10.63 -11.36 0.51
N GLY A 628 11.42 -10.95 -0.46
CA GLY A 628 11.13 -9.78 -1.30
C GLY A 628 11.25 -8.45 -0.57
N ILE A 629 11.89 -8.41 0.59
CA ILE A 629 12.09 -7.18 1.37
C ILE A 629 13.19 -6.34 0.74
N PHE A 630 13.00 -5.01 0.72
CA PHE A 630 13.98 -4.05 0.25
C PHE A 630 13.90 -2.73 1.03
N ASN A 631 14.94 -1.89 0.91
CA ASN A 631 15.11 -0.72 1.78
C ASN A 631 14.89 0.64 1.07
N VAL A 632 14.62 0.67 -0.22
CA VAL A 632 14.37 1.91 -0.97
C VAL A 632 13.44 1.68 -2.14
N ASP A 633 12.42 2.53 -2.31
CA ASP A 633 11.59 2.49 -3.51
C ASP A 633 12.31 3.13 -4.69
N TYR A 634 12.81 4.38 -4.53
CA TYR A 634 13.55 5.09 -5.58
C TYR A 634 14.94 5.53 -5.12
N ALA A 635 15.99 4.98 -5.74
CA ALA A 635 17.37 5.45 -5.61
C ALA A 635 17.79 6.20 -6.89
N VAL A 636 17.98 7.51 -6.80
CA VAL A 636 18.21 8.39 -7.97
C VAL A 636 19.49 9.19 -7.81
N ILE A 637 20.40 9.06 -8.77
CA ILE A 637 21.66 9.79 -8.83
C ILE A 637 21.75 10.49 -10.20
N LYS A 638 21.89 11.82 -10.19
CA LYS A 638 21.99 12.61 -11.42
C LYS A 638 23.08 13.68 -11.34
N ASN A 639 23.73 13.97 -12.45
CA ASN A 639 24.68 15.08 -12.61
C ASN A 639 25.78 15.11 -11.53
N SER A 640 26.23 13.97 -11.04
CA SER A 640 27.10 13.90 -9.86
C SER A 640 28.44 13.23 -10.22
N SER A 641 29.47 13.48 -9.42
CA SER A 641 30.75 12.86 -9.62
C SER A 641 31.26 12.12 -8.38
N PHE A 642 31.94 11.00 -8.64
CA PHE A 642 32.46 10.09 -7.61
C PHE A 642 33.88 9.74 -7.96
N THR A 643 34.84 10.09 -7.08
CA THR A 643 36.23 9.87 -7.30
C THR A 643 36.86 9.15 -6.11
N ASN A 644 37.66 8.10 -6.36
CA ASN A 644 38.33 7.32 -5.33
C ASN A 644 37.34 6.74 -4.29
N VAL A 645 36.27 6.09 -4.74
CA VAL A 645 35.35 5.37 -3.88
C VAL A 645 35.73 3.89 -3.86
N GLN A 646 36.24 3.39 -2.74
CA GLN A 646 36.72 2.01 -2.64
C GLN A 646 35.59 0.98 -2.67
N GLY A 647 34.42 1.28 -2.07
CA GLY A 647 33.19 0.47 -2.17
C GLY A 647 32.42 0.71 -3.46
N ALA A 648 31.32 0.02 -3.64
CA ALA A 648 30.41 0.27 -4.76
C ALA A 648 29.73 1.65 -4.64
N LEU A 649 29.37 2.26 -5.78
CA LEU A 649 28.48 3.42 -5.79
C LEU A 649 27.16 3.08 -5.11
N ALA A 650 26.57 1.94 -5.45
CA ALA A 650 25.33 1.44 -4.87
C ALA A 650 25.38 -0.07 -4.71
N SER A 651 24.94 -0.55 -3.55
CA SER A 651 24.63 -1.95 -3.28
C SER A 651 23.18 -2.01 -2.81
N LEU A 652 22.28 -2.49 -3.68
CA LEU A 652 20.85 -2.65 -3.40
C LEU A 652 20.51 -4.15 -3.43
N TYR A 653 19.69 -4.59 -2.48
CA TYR A 653 19.26 -5.98 -2.40
C TYR A 653 17.75 -6.10 -2.21
N ARG A 654 17.12 -6.95 -3.01
CA ARG A 654 15.79 -7.50 -2.86
C ARG A 654 15.85 -8.97 -3.26
N GLY A 655 15.66 -9.86 -2.30
CA GLY A 655 15.68 -11.31 -2.57
C GLY A 655 14.31 -11.86 -2.96
N GLY A 656 14.29 -13.15 -3.30
CA GLY A 656 13.08 -13.89 -3.62
C GLY A 656 12.50 -13.60 -5.01
N THR A 657 11.50 -14.42 -5.36
CA THR A 657 10.83 -14.40 -6.66
C THR A 657 9.41 -13.80 -6.60
N ASP A 658 9.04 -13.21 -5.49
CA ASP A 658 7.73 -12.60 -5.30
C ASP A 658 7.53 -11.37 -6.20
N GLU A 659 6.41 -11.32 -6.92
CA GLU A 659 6.08 -10.26 -7.88
C GLU A 659 5.12 -9.21 -7.30
N SER A 660 4.93 -9.17 -5.97
CA SER A 660 3.96 -8.30 -5.29
C SER A 660 4.44 -6.87 -5.05
N THR A 661 5.61 -6.48 -5.56
CA THR A 661 6.14 -5.12 -5.40
C THR A 661 6.62 -4.55 -6.73
N PHE A 662 6.59 -3.23 -6.89
CA PHE A 662 7.11 -2.54 -8.07
C PHE A 662 8.60 -2.17 -7.97
N GLY A 663 9.08 -1.87 -6.76
CA GLY A 663 10.47 -1.49 -6.48
C GLY A 663 11.37 -2.68 -6.14
N PRO A 664 12.65 -2.42 -5.94
CA PRO A 664 13.33 -1.12 -6.01
C PRO A 664 13.50 -0.57 -7.43
N HIS A 665 13.69 0.78 -7.51
CA HIS A 665 14.05 1.50 -8.73
C HIS A 665 15.44 2.11 -8.57
N PHE A 666 16.31 1.97 -9.56
CA PHE A 666 17.64 2.58 -9.56
C PHE A 666 17.85 3.42 -10.83
N THR A 667 18.21 4.69 -10.64
CA THR A 667 18.52 5.60 -11.75
C THR A 667 19.88 6.25 -11.53
N LEU A 668 20.76 6.13 -12.52
CA LEU A 668 22.04 6.83 -12.58
C LEU A 668 22.17 7.51 -13.96
N THR A 669 22.18 8.84 -13.99
CA THR A 669 22.26 9.58 -15.26
C THR A 669 23.23 10.75 -15.19
N ASN A 670 23.89 11.05 -16.34
CA ASN A 670 24.77 12.21 -16.54
C ASN A 670 25.86 12.35 -15.47
N SER A 671 26.40 11.25 -14.96
CA SER A 671 27.32 11.22 -13.83
C SER A 671 28.69 10.64 -14.22
N ALA A 672 29.71 10.94 -13.40
CA ALA A 672 31.05 10.48 -13.64
C ALA A 672 31.59 9.65 -12.46
N LEU A 673 32.12 8.47 -12.74
CA LEU A 673 32.71 7.54 -11.78
C LEU A 673 34.18 7.31 -12.15
N THR A 674 35.07 7.69 -11.27
CA THR A 674 36.53 7.47 -11.45
C THR A 674 37.08 6.72 -10.26
N ASN A 675 37.71 5.57 -10.47
CA ASN A 675 38.24 4.70 -9.41
C ASN A 675 37.14 4.30 -8.40
N VAL A 676 35.94 3.94 -8.86
CA VAL A 676 34.82 3.53 -7.99
C VAL A 676 34.72 2.01 -7.95
N GLY A 677 34.63 1.42 -6.78
CA GLY A 677 34.48 -0.03 -6.57
C GLY A 677 35.79 -0.82 -6.57
N THR A 678 36.95 -0.14 -6.57
CA THR A 678 38.28 -0.75 -6.75
C THR A 678 38.87 -1.32 -5.45
N GLY A 679 38.28 -1.03 -4.30
CA GLY A 679 38.84 -1.44 -3.01
C GLY A 679 38.73 -2.94 -2.74
N SER A 680 39.79 -3.50 -2.10
CA SER A 680 39.87 -4.94 -1.78
C SER A 680 38.74 -5.42 -0.83
N LYS A 681 38.08 -4.51 -0.11
CA LYS A 681 36.96 -4.79 0.80
C LYS A 681 35.60 -4.70 0.13
N ASN A 682 35.52 -4.27 -1.13
CA ASN A 682 34.31 -4.28 -1.91
C ASN A 682 33.86 -5.74 -2.20
N LYS A 683 32.92 -6.25 -1.41
CA LYS A 683 32.48 -7.65 -1.47
C LYS A 683 31.87 -8.02 -2.82
N SER A 684 31.13 -7.12 -3.45
CA SER A 684 30.50 -7.35 -4.74
C SER A 684 31.52 -7.38 -5.89
N LYS A 685 32.72 -6.80 -5.70
CA LYS A 685 33.74 -6.61 -6.75
C LYS A 685 33.12 -5.96 -8.00
N SER A 686 32.29 -4.96 -7.80
CA SER A 686 31.59 -4.20 -8.86
C SER A 686 31.56 -2.72 -8.52
N SER A 687 31.42 -1.89 -9.55
CA SER A 687 31.19 -0.45 -9.36
C SER A 687 29.77 -0.15 -8.87
N ILE A 688 28.80 -0.98 -9.29
CA ILE A 688 27.40 -0.95 -8.90
C ILE A 688 26.94 -2.40 -8.75
N TYR A 689 26.23 -2.72 -7.67
CA TYR A 689 25.65 -4.04 -7.42
C TYR A 689 24.14 -3.91 -7.18
N LEU A 690 23.34 -4.49 -8.06
CA LEU A 690 21.89 -4.46 -7.99
C LEU A 690 21.35 -5.90 -8.01
N HIS A 691 20.85 -6.36 -6.88
CA HIS A 691 20.21 -7.67 -6.74
C HIS A 691 18.69 -7.49 -6.59
N GLY A 692 17.92 -8.04 -7.51
CA GLY A 692 16.45 -8.00 -7.49
C GLY A 692 15.85 -6.61 -7.74
N VAL A 693 16.63 -5.64 -8.23
CA VAL A 693 16.12 -4.31 -8.60
C VAL A 693 15.27 -4.46 -9.86
N GLN A 694 14.02 -3.98 -9.79
CA GLN A 694 13.04 -4.24 -10.83
C GLN A 694 13.08 -3.21 -11.97
N VAL A 695 13.49 -1.97 -11.69
CA VAL A 695 13.66 -0.94 -12.71
C VAL A 695 15.03 -0.33 -12.59
N THR A 696 15.84 -0.43 -13.63
CA THR A 696 17.20 0.09 -13.66
C THR A 696 17.42 0.97 -14.89
N THR A 697 17.83 2.22 -14.68
CA THR A 697 18.25 3.13 -15.74
C THR A 697 19.66 3.65 -15.48
N ILE A 698 20.60 3.30 -16.35
CA ILE A 698 21.99 3.79 -16.31
C ILE A 698 22.30 4.41 -17.68
N GLU A 699 22.26 5.74 -17.76
CA GLU A 699 22.31 6.44 -19.07
C GLU A 699 23.20 7.68 -19.04
N ASN A 700 23.98 7.88 -20.12
CA ASN A 700 24.84 9.04 -20.32
C ASN A 700 25.93 9.25 -19.25
N ASN A 701 26.48 8.19 -18.67
CA ASN A 701 27.49 8.28 -17.63
C ASN A 701 28.91 8.02 -18.20
N ARG A 702 29.93 8.43 -17.42
CA ARG A 702 31.32 8.14 -17.69
C ARG A 702 31.88 7.27 -16.56
N PHE A 703 32.41 6.11 -16.91
CA PHE A 703 33.08 5.19 -16.00
C PHE A 703 34.56 5.13 -16.42
N SER A 704 35.47 5.37 -15.47
CA SER A 704 36.91 5.32 -15.69
C SER A 704 37.57 4.51 -14.58
N ASN A 705 38.32 3.48 -14.98
CA ASN A 705 39.03 2.57 -14.07
C ASN A 705 38.07 2.02 -12.96
N THR A 706 36.96 1.43 -13.38
CA THR A 706 36.01 0.82 -12.45
C THR A 706 35.80 -0.66 -12.75
N PRO A 707 35.50 -1.52 -11.76
CA PRO A 707 35.01 -2.87 -12.05
C PRO A 707 33.65 -2.82 -12.76
N ALA A 708 33.26 -3.96 -13.35
CA ALA A 708 31.98 -4.08 -14.04
C ALA A 708 30.76 -3.72 -13.15
N ILE A 709 29.72 -3.17 -13.76
CA ILE A 709 28.39 -3.12 -13.18
C ILE A 709 27.85 -4.55 -13.10
N LYS A 710 27.29 -4.96 -11.97
CA LYS A 710 26.66 -6.28 -11.79
C LYS A 710 25.20 -6.12 -11.44
N ILE A 711 24.33 -6.77 -12.22
CA ILE A 711 22.89 -6.82 -12.01
C ILE A 711 22.45 -8.27 -11.97
N GLU A 712 21.66 -8.62 -10.98
CA GLU A 712 21.06 -9.94 -10.82
C GLU A 712 19.53 -9.78 -10.74
N HIS A 713 18.82 -10.25 -11.76
CA HIS A 713 17.36 -10.24 -11.80
C HIS A 713 16.82 -11.45 -11.06
N THR A 714 15.83 -11.24 -10.20
CA THR A 714 15.19 -12.28 -9.38
C THR A 714 13.72 -12.53 -9.73
N VAL A 715 13.08 -11.61 -10.44
CA VAL A 715 11.68 -11.72 -10.90
C VAL A 715 11.62 -11.58 -12.41
N GLY A 716 10.58 -12.11 -13.04
CA GLY A 716 10.35 -11.96 -14.46
C GLY A 716 10.10 -10.51 -14.89
N GLU A 717 10.41 -10.18 -16.14
CA GLU A 717 10.15 -8.89 -16.78
C GLU A 717 10.73 -7.65 -16.05
N PRO A 718 11.98 -7.68 -15.55
CA PRO A 718 12.62 -6.48 -15.04
C PRO A 718 12.88 -5.50 -16.18
N VAL A 719 12.78 -4.20 -15.89
CA VAL A 719 13.11 -3.15 -16.87
C VAL A 719 14.52 -2.66 -16.59
N THR A 720 15.49 -3.15 -17.37
CA THR A 720 16.90 -2.74 -17.23
C THR A 720 17.39 -2.10 -18.52
N ARG A 721 17.90 -0.88 -18.39
CA ARG A 721 18.39 -0.05 -19.49
C ARG A 721 19.74 0.54 -19.18
N ILE A 722 20.79 0.14 -19.90
CA ILE A 722 22.17 0.60 -19.76
C ILE A 722 22.63 1.12 -21.12
N VAL A 723 22.53 2.43 -21.34
CA VAL A 723 22.68 3.00 -22.68
C VAL A 723 23.51 4.28 -22.67
N LYS A 724 24.23 4.54 -23.79
CA LYS A 724 24.98 5.79 -24.04
C LYS A 724 26.02 6.11 -22.95
N ASN A 725 26.57 5.13 -22.28
CA ASN A 725 27.65 5.33 -21.32
C ASN A 725 29.01 5.24 -21.99
N THR A 726 30.00 5.92 -21.43
CA THR A 726 31.42 5.78 -21.84
C THR A 726 32.13 4.97 -20.78
N LEU A 727 32.76 3.88 -21.18
CA LEU A 727 33.50 2.93 -20.34
C LEU A 727 35.00 2.99 -20.71
N THR A 728 35.80 3.63 -19.90
CA THR A 728 37.29 3.72 -20.08
C THR A 728 37.94 2.83 -19.04
N GLU A 729 38.79 1.89 -19.45
CA GLU A 729 39.41 0.89 -18.55
C GLU A 729 38.35 0.25 -17.60
N THR A 730 37.17 -0.03 -18.14
CA THR A 730 36.03 -0.50 -17.39
C THR A 730 35.34 -1.63 -18.17
N PRO A 731 35.19 -2.82 -17.59
CA PRO A 731 34.54 -3.95 -18.26
C PRO A 731 33.04 -3.68 -18.55
N LEU A 732 32.51 -4.40 -19.53
CA LEU A 732 31.08 -4.37 -19.87
C LEU A 732 30.21 -4.75 -18.65
N PRO A 733 29.01 -4.17 -18.53
CA PRO A 733 28.02 -4.58 -17.54
C PRO A 733 27.68 -6.07 -17.65
N THR A 734 27.49 -6.73 -16.52
CA THR A 734 27.02 -8.11 -16.44
C THR A 734 25.61 -8.13 -15.87
N VAL A 735 24.69 -8.78 -16.59
CA VAL A 735 23.31 -9.01 -16.15
C VAL A 735 23.06 -10.50 -16.11
N LYS A 736 22.52 -11.00 -15.02
CA LYS A 736 22.25 -12.42 -14.79
C LYS A 736 20.79 -12.61 -14.38
N GLU A 737 20.09 -13.49 -15.08
CA GLU A 737 18.74 -13.97 -14.70
C GLU A 737 18.92 -15.15 -13.71
N LEU A 738 18.42 -15.02 -12.47
CA LEU A 738 18.65 -16.06 -11.45
C LEU A 738 17.55 -17.14 -11.45
N HIS A 739 16.32 -16.76 -11.77
CA HIS A 739 15.15 -17.64 -11.63
C HIS A 739 14.32 -17.79 -12.91
N SER A 740 14.73 -17.16 -13.99
CA SER A 740 14.10 -17.25 -15.30
C SER A 740 15.01 -18.03 -16.27
N GLN A 741 14.41 -18.83 -17.14
CA GLN A 741 15.09 -19.42 -18.30
C GLN A 741 15.03 -18.51 -19.54
N ALA A 742 14.41 -17.33 -19.41
CA ALA A 742 14.33 -16.36 -20.47
C ALA A 742 15.73 -15.80 -20.81
N GLU A 743 15.92 -15.40 -22.05
CA GLU A 743 17.08 -14.64 -22.45
C GLU A 743 17.13 -13.31 -21.68
N ASN A 744 18.33 -12.74 -21.54
CA ASN A 744 18.56 -11.49 -20.86
C ASN A 744 17.69 -10.37 -21.48
N THR A 745 16.76 -9.85 -20.68
CA THR A 745 15.80 -8.79 -21.09
C THR A 745 16.40 -7.38 -21.03
N ALA A 746 17.62 -7.23 -20.52
CA ALA A 746 18.28 -5.93 -20.36
C ALA A 746 18.64 -5.31 -21.74
N VAL A 747 18.31 -4.02 -21.90
CA VAL A 747 18.73 -3.24 -23.06
C VAL A 747 20.10 -2.61 -22.79
N ILE A 748 21.17 -3.23 -23.35
CA ILE A 748 22.54 -2.75 -23.26
C ILE A 748 23.01 -2.36 -24.65
N LYS A 749 22.99 -1.04 -24.98
CA LYS A 749 23.36 -0.56 -26.31
C LYS A 749 23.90 0.85 -26.31
N ASP A 750 24.54 1.24 -27.41
CA ASP A 750 25.07 2.59 -27.65
C ASP A 750 26.13 3.01 -26.59
N ASN A 751 26.76 2.06 -25.88
CA ASN A 751 27.84 2.33 -24.95
C ASN A 751 29.19 2.38 -25.69
N ILE A 752 30.00 3.36 -25.36
CA ILE A 752 31.35 3.57 -25.95
C ILE A 752 32.37 2.95 -25.02
N ILE A 753 33.18 2.00 -25.52
CA ILE A 753 34.32 1.38 -24.81
C ILE A 753 35.59 2.04 -25.27
N ARG A 754 36.46 2.46 -24.34
CA ARG A 754 37.76 3.11 -24.60
C ARG A 754 38.88 2.46 -23.78
#